data_3b060421e5a668c57cc0cd5e1bc54416
#
_entry.id   3b060421e5a668c57cc0cd5e1bc54416
#
_cell.length_a   1.000
_cell.length_b   1.000
_cell.length_c   1.000
_cell.angle_alpha   90.00
_cell.angle_beta   90.00
_cell.angle_gamma   90.00
#
_symmetry.space_group_name_H-M   'P 1'
#
loop_
_entity.id
_entity.type
_entity.pdbx_description
1 polymer ?
#
loop_
_entity_poly.entity_id
_entity_poly.type
_entity_poly.pdbx_seq_one_letter_code
_entity_poly.pdbx_strand_id
1 'polypeptide(L)'
;MSVDLILTGKYGVLNSQKLLNATSNNINNVNTEGYVRKETQTYTSCVDWGVGATYTRRIYDQYVQRQMFTDTGTKAYYSAYKEGMDTADKVLSDSTMSIANAVTSVFDAMSTAVNNPTSSANRSAAKAQLENLVERANSANKSMLETLNTVNNQISDNVNDINSLTESICKINDQIRTLSISDNATNNEIYMQMLDERDRLINNLSSYVGLNVKVQQDGTYEVYMDSGMLLANGDVYAKLTQEQNKFDVTKSDIYLTYDSIYDSGKDKSHVKLSGDNIGGSLGGYLNSTKEIRATMRELGKAMVSLADALNVQNKAGFTLEDIAGGDLLTIPGGFGRSDNPDNSIAFSFNENQGSNVQSYSFQVSFNGGEMHIYKVDADDRRTDITNELGNIPDNATSVSLDNYGITLSFNKNFGTLKGEGTTFYVQPTLMAATQIKSNVSKPEDFAFASAVRTRTAPNNYGNATASLSRCSNTGANYGVSVGADGKPVFNAGAPVNIVIDADGNYVVKDGAGKTLGRAPASCNGTNVLANAVTYDDANQTFTTTPLKDYGYDITISGTVKENDKFSIEINDGGQADNSNGTALIQLRSKNITRTTGSSKVTTFNDGYANLLAELGASITTASANEEAATAKLEQTTKLYQSDAGVNLDEEATNLLMYQQSYQACAKIIEASQTIFNSLISSF
;
A
#
# COMPACT_ATOMS: atom_id res chain seq x y z
N MET A 1 -54.63 -3.99 -62.85
CA MET A 1 -54.56 -5.28 -62.09
C MET A 1 -53.27 -6.06 -62.32
N SER A 2 -52.82 -6.32 -63.58
CA SER A 2 -51.58 -7.13 -63.77
C SER A 2 -50.31 -6.43 -63.36
N VAL A 3 -50.23 -5.13 -63.53
CA VAL A 3 -49.05 -4.34 -63.12
C VAL A 3 -48.91 -4.29 -61.56
N ASP A 4 -50.03 -4.22 -60.86
CA ASP A 4 -50.04 -4.21 -59.36
C ASP A 4 -49.59 -5.56 -58.78
N LEU A 5 -49.94 -6.69 -59.42
CA LEU A 5 -49.50 -8.02 -58.98
C LEU A 5 -48.00 -8.26 -59.24
N ILE A 6 -47.44 -7.72 -60.34
CA ILE A 6 -45.98 -7.78 -60.56
C ILE A 6 -45.24 -6.95 -59.56
N LEU A 7 -45.73 -5.75 -59.25
CA LEU A 7 -45.09 -4.87 -58.20
C LEU A 7 -45.21 -5.52 -56.84
N THR A 8 -46.36 -6.06 -56.47
CA THR A 8 -46.55 -6.79 -55.19
C THR A 8 -45.60 -7.98 -55.08
N GLY A 9 -45.48 -8.77 -56.12
CA GLY A 9 -44.54 -9.89 -56.18
C GLY A 9 -43.07 -9.44 -56.07
N LYS A 10 -42.68 -8.37 -56.78
CA LYS A 10 -41.35 -7.81 -56.79
C LYS A 10 -40.99 -7.33 -55.37
N TYR A 11 -41.83 -6.53 -54.72
CA TYR A 11 -41.56 -6.04 -53.34
C TYR A 11 -41.58 -7.18 -52.36
N GLY A 12 -42.43 -8.18 -52.49
CA GLY A 12 -42.43 -9.38 -51.66
C GLY A 12 -41.15 -10.19 -51.79
N VAL A 13 -40.59 -10.38 -52.99
CA VAL A 13 -39.29 -11.02 -53.20
C VAL A 13 -38.16 -10.23 -52.57
N LEU A 14 -38.09 -8.90 -52.79
CA LEU A 14 -37.05 -8.03 -52.22
C LEU A 14 -37.08 -8.01 -50.68
N ASN A 15 -38.27 -7.99 -50.10
CA ASN A 15 -38.44 -8.00 -48.65
C ASN A 15 -38.08 -9.37 -48.06
N SER A 16 -38.52 -10.48 -48.67
CA SER A 16 -38.13 -11.82 -48.23
C SER A 16 -36.60 -12.03 -48.32
N GLN A 17 -35.95 -11.46 -49.34
CA GLN A 17 -34.51 -11.52 -49.49
C GLN A 17 -33.79 -10.77 -48.36
N LYS A 18 -34.28 -9.57 -47.93
CA LYS A 18 -33.71 -8.83 -46.80
C LYS A 18 -33.89 -9.59 -45.48
N LEU A 19 -35.06 -10.20 -45.26
CA LEU A 19 -35.35 -11.05 -44.10
C LEU A 19 -34.40 -12.26 -44.05
N LEU A 20 -34.22 -12.95 -45.19
CA LEU A 20 -33.28 -14.06 -45.33
C LEU A 20 -31.85 -13.66 -45.05
N ASN A 21 -31.41 -12.50 -45.54
CA ASN A 21 -30.05 -11.98 -45.26
C ASN A 21 -29.86 -11.70 -43.80
N ALA A 22 -30.79 -11.03 -43.11
CA ALA A 22 -30.70 -10.73 -41.67
C ALA A 22 -30.62 -12.02 -40.84
N THR A 23 -31.51 -12.99 -41.11
CA THR A 23 -31.50 -14.30 -40.43
C THR A 23 -30.23 -15.08 -40.71
N SER A 24 -29.73 -15.09 -41.95
CA SER A 24 -28.46 -15.75 -42.30
C SER A 24 -27.29 -15.11 -41.58
N ASN A 25 -27.26 -13.77 -41.48
CA ASN A 25 -26.22 -13.06 -40.74
C ASN A 25 -26.29 -13.35 -39.24
N ASN A 26 -27.46 -13.43 -38.63
CA ASN A 26 -27.65 -13.84 -37.26
C ASN A 26 -27.07 -15.25 -37.02
N ILE A 27 -27.43 -16.22 -37.87
CA ILE A 27 -26.95 -17.61 -37.77
C ILE A 27 -25.42 -17.68 -37.91
N ASN A 28 -24.85 -16.98 -38.90
CA ASN A 28 -23.42 -17.00 -39.16
C ASN A 28 -22.59 -16.37 -38.05
N ASN A 29 -23.15 -15.40 -37.31
CA ASN A 29 -22.47 -14.65 -36.27
C ASN A 29 -22.89 -15.04 -34.86
N VAL A 30 -23.59 -16.16 -34.65
CA VAL A 30 -24.05 -16.59 -33.31
C VAL A 30 -22.92 -16.72 -32.29
N ASN A 31 -21.72 -17.09 -32.73
CA ASN A 31 -20.53 -17.23 -31.90
C ASN A 31 -19.56 -16.04 -32.01
N THR A 32 -19.94 -14.97 -32.70
CA THR A 32 -19.10 -13.77 -32.87
C THR A 32 -19.26 -12.90 -31.63
N GLU A 33 -18.18 -12.65 -30.91
CA GLU A 33 -18.18 -11.79 -29.71
C GLU A 33 -18.60 -10.36 -30.05
N GLY A 34 -19.54 -9.81 -29.27
CA GLY A 34 -20.06 -8.46 -29.48
C GLY A 34 -21.14 -8.34 -30.57
N TYR A 35 -21.47 -9.43 -31.28
CA TYR A 35 -22.54 -9.42 -32.25
C TYR A 35 -23.91 -9.27 -31.59
N VAL A 36 -24.72 -8.36 -32.11
CA VAL A 36 -26.08 -8.09 -31.65
C VAL A 36 -27.07 -8.60 -32.69
N ARG A 37 -28.08 -9.37 -32.26
CA ARG A 37 -29.17 -9.87 -33.10
C ARG A 37 -29.82 -8.74 -33.91
N LYS A 38 -30.00 -8.96 -35.19
CA LYS A 38 -30.64 -8.01 -36.11
C LYS A 38 -32.04 -8.52 -36.48
N GLU A 39 -33.02 -7.62 -36.42
CA GLU A 39 -34.38 -7.87 -36.80
C GLU A 39 -34.79 -6.97 -37.95
N THR A 40 -35.34 -7.54 -39.04
CA THR A 40 -35.88 -6.77 -40.14
C THR A 40 -37.40 -6.67 -40.01
N GLN A 41 -37.90 -5.45 -39.88
CA GLN A 41 -39.32 -5.17 -39.80
C GLN A 41 -39.85 -4.66 -41.13
N THR A 42 -41.07 -5.11 -41.48
CA THR A 42 -41.75 -4.74 -42.72
C THR A 42 -43.00 -3.93 -42.37
N TYR A 43 -43.24 -2.83 -43.09
CA TYR A 43 -44.44 -2.01 -42.95
C TYR A 43 -45.36 -2.20 -44.16
N THR A 44 -46.69 -2.08 -43.95
CA THR A 44 -47.66 -1.97 -45.05
C THR A 44 -47.55 -0.57 -45.68
N SER A 45 -47.45 -0.51 -47.03
CA SER A 45 -47.48 0.77 -47.74
C SER A 45 -48.91 1.34 -47.69
N CYS A 46 -49.03 2.59 -47.29
CA CYS A 46 -50.31 3.30 -47.30
C CYS A 46 -50.70 3.78 -48.70
N VAL A 47 -49.80 3.70 -49.70
CA VAL A 47 -49.97 4.29 -51.04
C VAL A 47 -50.16 3.21 -52.09
N ASP A 48 -49.46 2.06 -52.01
CA ASP A 48 -49.33 1.10 -53.13
C ASP A 48 -49.81 -0.33 -52.84
N TRP A 49 -50.78 -0.54 -51.95
CA TRP A 49 -51.37 -1.85 -51.65
C TRP A 49 -50.38 -3.04 -51.57
N GLY A 50 -49.22 -2.81 -50.99
CA GLY A 50 -48.18 -3.82 -50.86
C GLY A 50 -47.38 -3.68 -49.58
N VAL A 51 -46.33 -4.51 -49.47
CA VAL A 51 -45.34 -4.39 -48.40
C VAL A 51 -44.51 -3.14 -48.65
N GLY A 52 -44.51 -2.21 -47.70
CA GLY A 52 -43.76 -0.95 -47.76
C GLY A 52 -42.27 -1.16 -47.49
N ALA A 53 -41.61 -0.09 -47.10
CA ALA A 53 -40.21 -0.12 -46.78
C ALA A 53 -39.90 -1.10 -45.63
N THR A 54 -38.80 -1.80 -45.75
CA THR A 54 -38.23 -2.63 -44.69
C THR A 54 -37.07 -1.89 -44.06
N TYR A 55 -36.95 -1.92 -42.72
CA TYR A 55 -35.78 -1.50 -42.05
C TYR A 55 -35.28 -2.58 -41.11
N THR A 56 -33.96 -2.66 -40.95
CA THR A 56 -33.31 -3.59 -40.04
C THR A 56 -32.81 -2.84 -38.84
N ARG A 57 -33.04 -3.38 -37.65
CA ARG A 57 -32.57 -2.81 -36.39
C ARG A 57 -31.80 -3.82 -35.55
N ARG A 58 -30.92 -3.34 -34.70
CA ARG A 58 -30.28 -4.12 -33.63
C ARG A 58 -31.28 -4.27 -32.48
N ILE A 59 -31.32 -5.45 -31.88
CA ILE A 59 -32.20 -5.77 -30.74
C ILE A 59 -31.31 -5.85 -29.50
N TYR A 60 -31.39 -4.84 -28.62
CA TYR A 60 -30.69 -4.82 -27.35
C TYR A 60 -31.35 -3.82 -26.41
N ASP A 61 -31.16 -4.04 -25.09
CA ASP A 61 -31.54 -3.06 -24.08
C ASP A 61 -30.31 -2.20 -23.74
N GLN A 62 -30.41 -0.89 -23.97
CA GLN A 62 -29.35 0.09 -23.75
C GLN A 62 -29.00 0.26 -22.27
N TYR A 63 -29.97 0.05 -21.36
CA TYR A 63 -29.71 0.15 -19.93
C TYR A 63 -28.92 -1.06 -19.44
N VAL A 64 -29.28 -2.25 -19.89
CA VAL A 64 -28.57 -3.51 -19.60
C VAL A 64 -27.16 -3.48 -20.15
N GLN A 65 -26.98 -2.95 -21.38
CA GLN A 65 -25.66 -2.80 -21.99
C GLN A 65 -24.74 -1.87 -21.15
N ARG A 66 -25.24 -0.72 -20.72
CA ARG A 66 -24.47 0.19 -19.85
C ARG A 66 -24.15 -0.45 -18.50
N GLN A 67 -25.10 -1.21 -17.94
CA GLN A 67 -24.85 -1.96 -16.71
C GLN A 67 -23.76 -3.01 -16.92
N MET A 68 -23.74 -3.69 -18.06
CA MET A 68 -22.69 -4.66 -18.40
C MET A 68 -21.31 -4.01 -18.45
N PHE A 69 -21.17 -2.81 -19.03
CA PHE A 69 -19.90 -2.07 -19.02
C PHE A 69 -19.44 -1.77 -17.59
N THR A 70 -20.36 -1.29 -16.73
CA THR A 70 -20.04 -1.00 -15.32
C THR A 70 -19.65 -2.26 -14.56
N ASP A 71 -20.39 -3.37 -14.77
CA ASP A 71 -20.10 -4.64 -14.07
C ASP A 71 -18.79 -5.27 -14.55
N THR A 72 -18.45 -5.13 -15.85
CA THR A 72 -17.16 -5.54 -16.43
C THR A 72 -16.01 -4.78 -15.75
N GLY A 73 -16.12 -3.45 -15.64
CA GLY A 73 -15.13 -2.62 -14.98
C GLY A 73 -14.97 -2.94 -13.49
N THR A 74 -16.09 -3.19 -12.79
CA THR A 74 -16.07 -3.54 -11.38
C THR A 74 -15.37 -4.88 -11.13
N LYS A 75 -15.70 -5.91 -11.92
CA LYS A 75 -15.02 -7.21 -11.84
C LYS A 75 -13.53 -7.06 -12.12
N ALA A 76 -13.16 -6.36 -13.19
CA ALA A 76 -11.77 -6.15 -13.60
C ALA A 76 -10.96 -5.42 -12.51
N TYR A 77 -11.56 -4.45 -11.82
CA TYR A 77 -10.94 -3.74 -10.69
C TYR A 77 -10.56 -4.70 -9.58
N TYR A 78 -11.51 -5.50 -9.06
CA TYR A 78 -11.24 -6.41 -7.96
C TYR A 78 -10.30 -7.54 -8.34
N SER A 79 -10.37 -8.04 -9.57
CA SER A 79 -9.46 -9.05 -10.09
C SER A 79 -8.02 -8.54 -10.14
N ALA A 80 -7.80 -7.35 -10.70
CA ALA A 80 -6.47 -6.72 -10.78
C ALA A 80 -5.92 -6.32 -9.40
N TYR A 81 -6.76 -5.80 -8.51
CA TYR A 81 -6.36 -5.48 -7.14
C TYR A 81 -5.89 -6.74 -6.40
N LYS A 82 -6.67 -7.81 -6.47
CA LYS A 82 -6.33 -9.09 -5.85
C LYS A 82 -5.04 -9.67 -6.44
N GLU A 83 -4.90 -9.69 -7.76
CA GLU A 83 -3.70 -10.19 -8.45
C GLU A 83 -2.44 -9.46 -7.96
N GLY A 84 -2.49 -8.11 -7.85
CA GLY A 84 -1.40 -7.31 -7.34
C GLY A 84 -1.06 -7.62 -5.88
N MET A 85 -2.06 -7.94 -5.05
CA MET A 85 -1.88 -8.22 -3.62
C MET A 85 -1.48 -9.67 -3.31
N ASP A 86 -1.88 -10.64 -4.12
CA ASP A 86 -1.65 -12.07 -3.89
C ASP A 86 -0.16 -12.42 -3.70
N THR A 87 0.73 -11.72 -4.40
CA THR A 87 2.18 -11.94 -4.28
C THR A 87 2.70 -11.41 -2.95
N ALA A 88 2.23 -10.26 -2.49
CA ALA A 88 2.62 -9.70 -1.19
C ALA A 88 2.14 -10.59 -0.04
N ASP A 89 0.92 -11.12 -0.13
CA ASP A 89 0.39 -12.08 0.84
C ASP A 89 1.23 -13.36 0.89
N LYS A 90 1.50 -13.99 -0.24
CA LYS A 90 2.32 -15.21 -0.32
C LYS A 90 3.69 -15.04 0.33
N VAL A 91 4.32 -13.87 0.15
CA VAL A 91 5.64 -13.59 0.73
C VAL A 91 5.58 -13.46 2.24
N LEU A 92 4.55 -12.79 2.78
CA LEU A 92 4.45 -12.51 4.22
C LEU A 92 3.74 -13.63 5.01
N SER A 93 2.81 -14.36 4.39
CA SER A 93 2.01 -15.41 5.03
C SER A 93 2.68 -16.80 4.96
N ASP A 94 3.77 -16.96 4.18
CA ASP A 94 4.51 -18.23 4.12
C ASP A 94 5.15 -18.52 5.47
N SER A 95 4.73 -19.64 6.08
CA SER A 95 5.22 -20.07 7.39
C SER A 95 6.74 -20.36 7.42
N THR A 96 7.34 -20.73 6.29
CA THR A 96 8.78 -20.99 6.15
C THR A 96 9.60 -19.70 6.08
N MET A 97 9.00 -18.63 5.56
CA MET A 97 9.60 -17.30 5.44
C MET A 97 9.15 -16.33 6.53
N SER A 98 8.31 -16.78 7.47
CA SER A 98 7.71 -15.95 8.52
C SER A 98 8.75 -15.19 9.33
N ILE A 99 8.64 -13.86 9.33
CA ILE A 99 9.50 -12.97 10.12
C ILE A 99 9.20 -13.13 11.62
N ALA A 100 7.94 -13.34 12.02
CA ALA A 100 7.57 -13.59 13.41
C ALA A 100 8.23 -14.87 13.96
N ASN A 101 8.27 -15.94 13.15
CA ASN A 101 8.97 -17.16 13.52
C ASN A 101 10.49 -16.95 13.65
N ALA A 102 11.08 -16.14 12.75
CA ALA A 102 12.49 -15.79 12.82
C ALA A 102 12.83 -14.98 14.08
N VAL A 103 12.00 -13.98 14.43
CA VAL A 103 12.14 -13.20 15.68
C VAL A 103 12.04 -14.12 16.90
N THR A 104 11.07 -15.02 16.91
CA THR A 104 10.93 -16.02 17.97
C THR A 104 12.20 -16.88 18.10
N SER A 105 12.74 -17.36 16.97
CA SER A 105 13.97 -18.18 16.94
C SER A 105 15.19 -17.40 17.44
N VAL A 106 15.29 -16.10 17.15
CA VAL A 106 16.35 -15.24 17.71
C VAL A 106 16.29 -15.19 19.22
N PHE A 107 15.10 -14.93 19.80
CA PHE A 107 14.94 -14.84 21.24
C PHE A 107 15.12 -16.21 21.94
N ASP A 108 14.72 -17.30 21.33
CA ASP A 108 14.93 -18.66 21.86
C ASP A 108 16.42 -19.04 21.85
N ALA A 109 17.16 -18.73 20.78
CA ALA A 109 18.60 -18.91 20.69
C ALA A 109 19.35 -18.00 21.68
N MET A 110 18.95 -16.71 21.80
CA MET A 110 19.47 -15.81 22.82
C MET A 110 19.21 -16.35 24.23
N SER A 111 18.01 -16.87 24.52
CA SER A 111 17.69 -17.47 25.82
C SER A 111 18.62 -18.65 26.16
N THR A 112 18.89 -19.51 25.18
CA THR A 112 19.84 -20.60 25.34
C THR A 112 21.26 -20.10 25.61
N ALA A 113 21.69 -19.05 24.92
CA ALA A 113 23.00 -18.42 25.13
C ALA A 113 23.12 -17.70 26.49
N VAL A 114 22.05 -17.05 26.94
CA VAL A 114 21.98 -16.33 28.23
C VAL A 114 22.02 -17.32 29.42
N ASN A 115 21.45 -18.51 29.29
CA ASN A 115 21.55 -19.55 30.30
C ASN A 115 22.98 -20.13 30.43
N ASN A 116 23.81 -20.00 29.38
CA ASN A 116 25.23 -20.40 29.39
C ASN A 116 26.08 -19.29 28.74
N PRO A 117 26.27 -18.15 29.40
CA PRO A 117 26.80 -16.95 28.78
C PRO A 117 28.25 -17.04 28.31
N THR A 118 29.02 -18.01 28.81
CA THR A 118 30.40 -18.27 28.38
C THR A 118 30.50 -19.25 27.21
N SER A 119 29.39 -19.86 26.74
CA SER A 119 29.39 -20.83 25.64
C SER A 119 29.42 -20.11 24.28
N SER A 120 30.58 -20.17 23.60
CA SER A 120 30.73 -19.62 22.24
C SER A 120 29.81 -20.32 21.23
N ALA A 121 29.52 -21.62 21.39
CA ALA A 121 28.58 -22.36 20.54
C ALA A 121 27.15 -21.81 20.61
N ASN A 122 26.64 -21.53 21.81
CA ASN A 122 25.30 -20.98 22.01
C ASN A 122 25.20 -19.53 21.46
N ARG A 123 26.24 -18.74 21.69
CA ARG A 123 26.34 -17.38 21.11
C ARG A 123 26.40 -17.39 19.59
N SER A 124 27.11 -18.37 19.00
CA SER A 124 27.15 -18.57 17.54
C SER A 124 25.78 -18.94 16.98
N ALA A 125 24.98 -19.74 17.70
CA ALA A 125 23.62 -20.06 17.33
C ALA A 125 22.71 -18.80 17.38
N ALA A 126 22.84 -17.95 18.40
CA ALA A 126 22.11 -16.69 18.48
C ALA A 126 22.47 -15.75 17.32
N LYS A 127 23.77 -15.63 16.99
CA LYS A 127 24.25 -14.89 15.81
C LYS A 127 23.61 -15.38 14.53
N ALA A 128 23.63 -16.69 14.26
CA ALA A 128 23.08 -17.29 13.07
C ALA A 128 21.55 -17.03 12.93
N GLN A 129 20.81 -17.05 14.04
CA GLN A 129 19.37 -16.72 14.00
C GLN A 129 19.11 -15.24 13.76
N LEU A 130 19.97 -14.34 14.30
CA LEU A 130 19.87 -12.91 14.03
C LEU A 130 20.15 -12.60 12.54
N GLU A 131 21.15 -13.24 11.95
CA GLU A 131 21.46 -13.13 10.52
C GLU A 131 20.31 -13.66 9.64
N ASN A 132 19.73 -14.80 10.01
CA ASN A 132 18.55 -15.37 9.34
C ASN A 132 17.34 -14.42 9.39
N LEU A 133 17.06 -13.78 10.53
CA LEU A 133 16.01 -12.78 10.65
C LEU A 133 16.22 -11.61 9.67
N VAL A 134 17.44 -11.07 9.63
CA VAL A 134 17.80 -9.98 8.73
C VAL A 134 17.63 -10.39 7.26
N GLU A 135 18.10 -11.58 6.88
CA GLU A 135 17.96 -12.10 5.52
C GLU A 135 16.48 -12.26 5.12
N ARG A 136 15.64 -12.79 6.01
CA ARG A 136 14.20 -12.92 5.74
C ARG A 136 13.52 -11.58 5.57
N ALA A 137 13.81 -10.59 6.44
CA ALA A 137 13.24 -9.26 6.33
C ALA A 137 13.67 -8.57 5.02
N ASN A 138 14.96 -8.67 4.67
CA ASN A 138 15.50 -8.15 3.42
C ASN A 138 14.84 -8.80 2.20
N SER A 139 14.71 -10.13 2.20
CA SER A 139 14.10 -10.90 1.10
C SER A 139 12.62 -10.57 0.94
N ALA A 140 11.87 -10.48 2.03
CA ALA A 140 10.45 -10.13 2.00
C ALA A 140 10.24 -8.73 1.39
N ASN A 141 10.99 -7.73 1.85
CA ASN A 141 10.85 -6.37 1.34
C ASN A 141 11.32 -6.26 -0.14
N LYS A 142 12.37 -7.00 -0.51
CA LYS A 142 12.85 -7.07 -1.91
C LYS A 142 11.80 -7.70 -2.82
N SER A 143 11.18 -8.80 -2.42
CA SER A 143 10.10 -9.44 -3.20
C SER A 143 8.89 -8.52 -3.37
N MET A 144 8.52 -7.75 -2.34
CA MET A 144 7.48 -6.73 -2.47
C MET A 144 7.88 -5.62 -3.47
N LEU A 145 9.15 -5.20 -3.49
CA LEU A 145 9.64 -4.23 -4.47
C LEU A 145 9.59 -4.79 -5.90
N GLU A 146 9.94 -6.06 -6.10
CA GLU A 146 9.83 -6.75 -7.39
C GLU A 146 8.36 -6.85 -7.84
N THR A 147 7.43 -7.11 -6.91
CA THR A 147 5.99 -7.09 -7.18
C THR A 147 5.53 -5.69 -7.60
N LEU A 148 5.95 -4.63 -6.91
CA LEU A 148 5.65 -3.25 -7.31
C LEU A 148 6.11 -2.96 -8.76
N ASN A 149 7.31 -3.41 -9.13
CA ASN A 149 7.82 -3.24 -10.50
C ASN A 149 6.97 -3.99 -11.52
N THR A 150 6.54 -5.21 -11.19
CA THR A 150 5.67 -6.02 -12.06
C THR A 150 4.32 -5.34 -12.26
N VAL A 151 3.69 -4.87 -11.17
CA VAL A 151 2.40 -4.16 -11.25
C VAL A 151 2.53 -2.83 -11.99
N ASN A 152 3.65 -2.11 -11.82
CA ASN A 152 3.91 -0.88 -12.60
C ASN A 152 4.05 -1.14 -14.10
N ASN A 153 4.58 -2.31 -14.51
CA ASN A 153 4.60 -2.72 -15.92
C ASN A 153 3.18 -3.02 -16.43
N GLN A 154 2.36 -3.71 -15.64
CA GLN A 154 0.94 -3.96 -15.98
C GLN A 154 0.14 -2.65 -16.10
N ILE A 155 0.43 -1.65 -15.26
CA ILE A 155 -0.12 -0.29 -15.38
C ILE A 155 0.28 0.33 -16.73
N SER A 156 1.54 0.16 -17.15
CA SER A 156 2.03 0.67 -18.45
C SER A 156 1.30 0.01 -19.63
N ASP A 157 1.12 -1.32 -19.57
CA ASP A 157 0.42 -2.06 -20.59
C ASP A 157 -1.05 -1.62 -20.68
N ASN A 158 -1.74 -1.50 -19.53
CA ASN A 158 -3.11 -0.99 -19.48
C ASN A 158 -3.24 0.42 -20.08
N VAL A 159 -2.28 1.32 -19.81
CA VAL A 159 -2.25 2.67 -20.38
C VAL A 159 -2.14 2.63 -21.89
N ASN A 160 -1.30 1.75 -22.45
CA ASN A 160 -1.15 1.57 -23.90
C ASN A 160 -2.43 1.02 -24.54
N ASP A 161 -3.05 0.02 -23.92
CA ASP A 161 -4.30 -0.58 -24.39
C ASP A 161 -5.46 0.44 -24.36
N ILE A 162 -5.60 1.22 -23.29
CA ILE A 162 -6.58 2.30 -23.17
C ILE A 162 -6.39 3.31 -24.31
N ASN A 163 -5.16 3.74 -24.57
CA ASN A 163 -4.86 4.69 -25.64
C ASN A 163 -5.26 4.15 -27.03
N SER A 164 -4.96 2.88 -27.29
CA SER A 164 -5.34 2.21 -28.54
C SER A 164 -6.86 2.11 -28.69
N LEU A 165 -7.56 1.77 -27.62
CA LEU A 165 -9.03 1.62 -27.61
C LEU A 165 -9.73 2.97 -27.74
N THR A 166 -9.29 4.01 -27.03
CA THR A 166 -9.90 5.35 -27.12
C THR A 166 -9.75 5.95 -28.51
N GLU A 167 -8.58 5.84 -29.13
CA GLU A 167 -8.35 6.25 -30.50
C GLU A 167 -9.24 5.47 -31.49
N SER A 168 -9.34 4.15 -31.33
CA SER A 168 -10.16 3.27 -32.18
C SER A 168 -11.65 3.59 -32.06
N ILE A 169 -12.14 3.87 -30.85
CA ILE A 169 -13.54 4.29 -30.62
C ILE A 169 -13.83 5.61 -31.33
N CYS A 170 -12.91 6.59 -31.28
CA CYS A 170 -13.09 7.83 -32.01
C CYS A 170 -13.14 7.63 -33.52
N LYS A 171 -12.24 6.81 -34.08
CA LYS A 171 -12.26 6.48 -35.51
C LYS A 171 -13.58 5.85 -35.96
N ILE A 172 -14.11 4.91 -35.17
CA ILE A 172 -15.41 4.28 -35.47
C ILE A 172 -16.56 5.28 -35.29
N ASN A 173 -16.54 6.12 -34.24
CA ASN A 173 -17.54 7.16 -34.07
C ASN A 173 -17.60 8.11 -35.27
N ASP A 174 -16.45 8.50 -35.81
CA ASP A 174 -16.38 9.37 -37.01
C ASP A 174 -16.96 8.67 -38.26
N GLN A 175 -16.67 7.39 -38.44
CA GLN A 175 -17.26 6.58 -39.54
C GLN A 175 -18.77 6.43 -39.35
N ILE A 176 -19.26 6.17 -38.13
CA ILE A 176 -20.68 6.10 -37.80
C ILE A 176 -21.37 7.42 -38.14
N ARG A 177 -20.77 8.57 -37.70
CA ARG A 177 -21.30 9.90 -37.97
C ARG A 177 -21.40 10.15 -39.48
N THR A 178 -20.37 9.80 -40.26
CA THR A 178 -20.33 9.97 -41.69
C THR A 178 -21.42 9.15 -42.40
N LEU A 179 -21.64 7.91 -41.96
CA LEU A 179 -22.67 7.04 -42.52
C LEU A 179 -24.10 7.43 -42.08
N SER A 180 -24.25 8.00 -40.87
CA SER A 180 -25.56 8.40 -40.33
C SER A 180 -26.22 9.52 -41.13
N ILE A 181 -25.44 10.33 -41.86
CA ILE A 181 -25.93 11.43 -42.73
C ILE A 181 -26.59 10.89 -44.01
N SER A 182 -26.37 9.62 -44.35
CA SER A 182 -26.97 9.01 -45.55
C SER A 182 -28.44 8.66 -45.31
N ASP A 183 -29.32 8.98 -46.27
CA ASP A 183 -30.79 8.70 -46.21
C ASP A 183 -31.16 7.22 -45.97
N ASN A 184 -30.21 6.30 -46.11
CA ASN A 184 -30.38 4.85 -45.90
C ASN A 184 -29.49 4.28 -44.78
N ALA A 185 -28.99 5.09 -43.86
CA ALA A 185 -28.06 4.66 -42.80
C ALA A 185 -28.57 3.45 -42.02
N THR A 186 -29.83 3.46 -41.63
CA THR A 186 -30.44 2.39 -40.80
C THR A 186 -30.63 1.05 -41.57
N ASN A 187 -30.51 1.03 -42.89
CA ASN A 187 -30.55 -0.18 -43.71
C ASN A 187 -29.17 -0.63 -44.20
N ASN A 188 -28.11 0.07 -43.75
CA ASN A 188 -26.73 -0.23 -44.14
C ASN A 188 -26.14 -1.24 -43.17
N GLU A 189 -25.81 -2.43 -43.66
CA GLU A 189 -25.21 -3.51 -42.89
C GLU A 189 -23.84 -3.11 -42.31
N ILE A 190 -23.05 -2.33 -43.03
CA ILE A 190 -21.76 -1.81 -42.61
C ILE A 190 -21.94 -0.88 -41.38
N TYR A 191 -22.98 -0.03 -41.41
CA TYR A 191 -23.31 0.82 -40.27
C TYR A 191 -23.61 0.01 -39.02
N MET A 192 -24.39 -1.07 -39.12
CA MET A 192 -24.71 -1.93 -37.97
C MET A 192 -23.49 -2.70 -37.47
N GLN A 193 -22.60 -3.16 -38.35
CA GLN A 193 -21.34 -3.80 -37.98
C GLN A 193 -20.43 -2.84 -37.24
N MET A 194 -20.37 -1.56 -37.64
CA MET A 194 -19.61 -0.53 -36.91
C MET A 194 -20.18 -0.26 -35.52
N LEU A 195 -21.49 -0.28 -35.35
CA LEU A 195 -22.12 -0.19 -34.03
C LEU A 195 -21.76 -1.39 -33.13
N ASP A 196 -21.75 -2.61 -33.67
CA ASP A 196 -21.35 -3.82 -32.96
C ASP A 196 -19.88 -3.72 -32.54
N GLU A 197 -18.98 -3.32 -33.44
CA GLU A 197 -17.55 -3.16 -33.17
C GLU A 197 -17.26 -2.04 -32.15
N ARG A 198 -17.97 -0.91 -32.25
CA ARG A 198 -17.87 0.15 -31.26
C ARG A 198 -18.23 -0.35 -29.87
N ASP A 199 -19.36 -1.05 -29.74
CA ASP A 199 -19.85 -1.57 -28.47
C ASP A 199 -18.89 -2.60 -27.88
N ARG A 200 -18.27 -3.43 -28.73
CA ARG A 200 -17.20 -4.37 -28.36
C ARG A 200 -15.95 -3.63 -27.84
N LEU A 201 -15.50 -2.58 -28.52
CA LEU A 201 -14.36 -1.78 -28.08
C LEU A 201 -14.63 -1.07 -26.74
N ILE A 202 -15.86 -0.57 -26.55
CA ILE A 202 -16.26 0.07 -25.27
C ILE A 202 -16.30 -0.96 -24.15
N ASN A 203 -16.82 -2.17 -24.42
CA ASN A 203 -16.80 -3.24 -23.43
C ASN A 203 -15.37 -3.64 -23.06
N ASN A 204 -14.46 -3.71 -24.02
CA ASN A 204 -13.04 -3.95 -23.75
C ASN A 204 -12.42 -2.80 -22.94
N LEU A 205 -12.71 -1.56 -23.31
CA LEU A 205 -12.22 -0.38 -22.57
C LEU A 205 -12.74 -0.38 -21.11
N SER A 206 -13.97 -0.85 -20.88
CA SER A 206 -14.57 -0.94 -19.55
C SER A 206 -13.81 -1.88 -18.60
N SER A 207 -13.10 -2.88 -19.14
CA SER A 207 -12.24 -3.76 -18.33
C SER A 207 -11.00 -3.03 -17.80
N TYR A 208 -10.55 -1.99 -18.48
CA TYR A 208 -9.35 -1.22 -18.08
C TYR A 208 -9.67 -0.04 -17.17
N VAL A 209 -10.81 0.65 -17.41
CA VAL A 209 -11.24 1.83 -16.65
C VAL A 209 -12.75 1.80 -16.41
N GLY A 210 -13.19 2.38 -15.30
CA GLY A 210 -14.63 2.58 -15.04
C GLY A 210 -15.24 3.57 -16.03
N LEU A 211 -16.35 3.21 -16.67
CA LEU A 211 -16.93 3.97 -17.77
C LEU A 211 -18.36 4.42 -17.53
N ASN A 212 -18.65 5.62 -18.05
CA ASN A 212 -19.98 6.14 -18.25
C ASN A 212 -20.17 6.54 -19.71
N VAL A 213 -21.17 5.98 -20.38
CA VAL A 213 -21.42 6.18 -21.83
C VAL A 213 -22.70 6.98 -22.04
N LYS A 214 -22.62 8.03 -22.86
CA LYS A 214 -23.76 8.85 -23.28
C LYS A 214 -23.97 8.70 -24.80
N VAL A 215 -25.20 8.47 -25.19
CA VAL A 215 -25.59 8.38 -26.60
C VAL A 215 -25.95 9.74 -27.13
N GLN A 216 -25.38 10.10 -28.29
CA GLN A 216 -25.67 11.34 -29.02
C GLN A 216 -26.75 11.13 -30.09
N GLN A 217 -27.37 12.22 -30.55
CA GLN A 217 -28.43 12.19 -31.54
C GLN A 217 -27.97 11.68 -32.94
N ASP A 218 -26.70 11.86 -33.23
CA ASP A 218 -26.06 11.40 -34.48
C ASP A 218 -25.64 9.92 -34.46
N GLY A 219 -25.97 9.20 -33.37
CA GLY A 219 -25.65 7.79 -33.18
C GLY A 219 -24.26 7.54 -32.63
N THR A 220 -23.45 8.56 -32.40
CA THR A 220 -22.14 8.45 -31.74
C THR A 220 -22.27 8.30 -30.23
N TYR A 221 -21.22 7.80 -29.59
CA TYR A 221 -21.13 7.70 -28.13
C TYR A 221 -20.06 8.63 -27.58
N GLU A 222 -20.41 9.37 -26.55
CA GLU A 222 -19.44 10.00 -25.68
C GLU A 222 -19.09 9.07 -24.54
N VAL A 223 -17.81 8.80 -24.35
CA VAL A 223 -17.29 7.89 -23.33
C VAL A 223 -16.55 8.71 -22.28
N TYR A 224 -16.97 8.59 -21.03
CA TYR A 224 -16.35 9.26 -19.88
C TYR A 224 -15.85 8.20 -18.90
N MET A 225 -14.80 8.55 -18.17
CA MET A 225 -14.43 7.82 -16.95
C MET A 225 -15.48 8.06 -15.85
N ASP A 226 -15.54 7.18 -14.85
CA ASP A 226 -16.38 7.37 -13.66
C ASP A 226 -16.04 8.67 -12.91
N SER A 227 -14.80 9.15 -13.01
CA SER A 227 -14.35 10.46 -12.51
C SER A 227 -14.95 11.66 -13.27
N GLY A 228 -15.68 11.44 -14.36
CA GLY A 228 -16.23 12.47 -15.24
C GLY A 228 -15.25 13.00 -16.31
N MET A 229 -14.03 12.49 -16.37
CA MET A 229 -13.06 12.86 -17.41
C MET A 229 -13.46 12.24 -18.75
N LEU A 230 -13.41 13.03 -19.84
CA LEU A 230 -13.72 12.56 -21.19
C LEU A 230 -12.65 11.56 -21.66
N LEU A 231 -13.06 10.44 -22.23
CA LEU A 231 -12.17 9.46 -22.89
C LEU A 231 -12.26 9.52 -24.40
N ALA A 232 -13.48 9.61 -24.96
CA ALA A 232 -13.68 9.66 -26.39
C ALA A 232 -14.96 10.45 -26.72
N ASN A 233 -14.87 11.42 -27.64
CA ASN A 233 -16.00 12.19 -28.14
C ASN A 233 -15.72 12.67 -29.57
N GLY A 234 -16.52 12.22 -30.53
CA GLY A 234 -16.36 12.60 -31.92
C GLY A 234 -14.96 12.27 -32.45
N ASP A 235 -14.16 13.29 -32.69
CA ASP A 235 -12.78 13.20 -33.16
C ASP A 235 -11.71 13.38 -32.07
N VAL A 236 -12.13 13.69 -30.84
CA VAL A 236 -11.23 13.93 -29.70
C VAL A 236 -11.20 12.72 -28.79
N TYR A 237 -10.00 12.27 -28.44
CA TYR A 237 -9.79 11.17 -27.51
C TYR A 237 -8.74 11.51 -26.43
N ALA A 238 -8.90 10.85 -25.29
CA ALA A 238 -7.93 10.94 -24.22
C ALA A 238 -6.70 10.09 -24.53
N LYS A 239 -5.53 10.65 -24.25
CA LYS A 239 -4.26 9.95 -24.26
C LYS A 239 -3.70 9.93 -22.84
N LEU A 240 -3.55 8.77 -22.29
CA LEU A 240 -2.94 8.57 -20.97
C LEU A 240 -1.44 8.42 -21.10
N THR A 241 -0.70 8.98 -20.15
CA THR A 241 0.75 8.79 -20.01
C THR A 241 1.07 8.40 -18.59
N GLN A 242 1.93 7.40 -18.44
CA GLN A 242 2.50 7.01 -17.16
C GLN A 242 3.83 7.72 -16.96
N GLU A 243 3.97 8.43 -15.85
CA GLU A 243 5.21 9.09 -15.47
C GLU A 243 5.65 8.62 -14.08
N GLN A 244 6.95 8.49 -13.88
CA GLN A 244 7.48 8.21 -12.56
C GLN A 244 7.27 9.43 -11.65
N ASN A 245 6.75 9.20 -10.44
CA ASN A 245 6.55 10.29 -9.49
C ASN A 245 7.90 10.94 -9.12
N LYS A 246 7.94 12.29 -9.10
CA LYS A 246 9.16 13.07 -8.80
C LYS A 246 9.76 12.74 -7.44
N PHE A 247 8.91 12.46 -6.45
CA PHE A 247 9.30 12.28 -5.07
C PHE A 247 9.35 10.80 -4.64
N ASP A 248 8.55 9.94 -5.28
CA ASP A 248 8.49 8.51 -4.98
C ASP A 248 8.71 7.68 -6.24
N VAL A 249 9.91 7.16 -6.41
CA VAL A 249 10.28 6.34 -7.58
C VAL A 249 9.54 5.00 -7.66
N THR A 250 8.92 4.56 -6.58
CA THR A 250 8.13 3.33 -6.54
C THR A 250 6.69 3.55 -6.97
N LYS A 251 6.30 4.82 -7.21
CA LYS A 251 4.95 5.24 -7.57
C LYS A 251 4.92 5.73 -9.02
N SER A 252 3.91 5.28 -9.75
CA SER A 252 3.56 5.81 -11.06
C SER A 252 2.40 6.79 -10.94
N ASP A 253 2.56 7.96 -11.56
CA ASP A 253 1.50 8.94 -11.74
C ASP A 253 0.93 8.82 -13.15
N ILE A 254 -0.38 8.89 -13.27
CA ILE A 254 -1.07 8.85 -14.57
C ILE A 254 -1.54 10.25 -14.90
N TYR A 255 -1.18 10.70 -16.09
CA TYR A 255 -1.60 11.98 -16.64
C TYR A 255 -2.48 11.76 -17.86
N LEU A 256 -3.42 12.68 -18.06
CA LEU A 256 -4.34 12.70 -19.18
C LEU A 256 -4.09 13.93 -20.00
N THR A 257 -3.93 13.74 -21.31
CA THR A 257 -3.94 14.76 -22.35
C THR A 257 -5.02 14.43 -23.38
N TYR A 258 -5.39 15.39 -24.22
CA TYR A 258 -6.34 15.14 -25.31
C TYR A 258 -5.64 15.22 -26.66
N ASP A 259 -6.04 14.35 -27.56
CA ASP A 259 -5.59 14.32 -28.95
C ASP A 259 -6.78 14.24 -29.89
N SER A 260 -6.59 14.49 -31.18
CA SER A 260 -7.63 14.42 -32.20
C SER A 260 -7.17 13.53 -33.35
N ILE A 261 -8.10 12.77 -33.95
CA ILE A 261 -7.82 11.93 -35.12
C ILE A 261 -7.48 12.75 -36.37
N TYR A 262 -7.81 14.05 -36.40
CA TYR A 262 -7.53 14.97 -37.51
C TYR A 262 -6.35 15.91 -37.29
N ASP A 263 -5.97 16.17 -36.04
CA ASP A 263 -4.98 17.18 -35.67
C ASP A 263 -4.26 16.78 -34.39
N SER A 264 -3.39 15.79 -34.49
CA SER A 264 -2.67 15.23 -33.34
C SER A 264 -1.60 16.18 -32.78
N GLY A 265 -1.47 16.21 -31.45
CA GLY A 265 -0.36 16.83 -30.72
C GLY A 265 -0.54 18.30 -30.40
N LYS A 266 -1.71 18.89 -30.51
CA LYS A 266 -1.95 20.31 -30.18
C LYS A 266 -2.37 20.56 -28.73
N ASP A 267 -3.10 19.65 -28.11
CA ASP A 267 -3.49 19.81 -26.71
C ASP A 267 -2.33 19.43 -25.80
N LYS A 268 -1.98 20.34 -24.90
CA LYS A 268 -0.93 20.18 -23.90
C LYS A 268 -1.46 20.25 -22.48
N SER A 269 -2.79 20.16 -22.29
CA SER A 269 -3.35 20.08 -20.96
C SER A 269 -2.90 18.78 -20.31
N HIS A 270 -2.11 18.88 -19.25
CA HIS A 270 -1.52 17.76 -18.53
C HIS A 270 -2.22 17.63 -17.19
N VAL A 271 -3.26 16.83 -17.14
CA VAL A 271 -4.09 16.65 -15.94
C VAL A 271 -3.70 15.36 -15.24
N LYS A 272 -3.22 15.46 -14.00
CA LYS A 272 -2.94 14.30 -13.16
C LYS A 272 -4.25 13.65 -12.73
N LEU A 273 -4.38 12.34 -12.97
CA LEU A 273 -5.52 11.56 -12.50
C LEU A 273 -5.31 11.09 -11.06
N SER A 274 -6.37 11.14 -10.27
CA SER A 274 -6.40 10.50 -8.94
C SER A 274 -6.73 9.01 -9.09
N GLY A 275 -5.92 8.13 -8.49
CA GLY A 275 -6.10 6.67 -8.58
C GLY A 275 -7.43 6.18 -8.02
N ASP A 276 -8.02 6.91 -7.05
CA ASP A 276 -9.21 6.46 -6.31
C ASP A 276 -10.48 6.38 -7.17
N ASN A 277 -10.53 7.06 -8.34
CA ASN A 277 -11.73 7.17 -9.18
C ASN A 277 -11.51 6.69 -10.62
N ILE A 278 -10.50 5.86 -10.87
CA ILE A 278 -10.22 5.38 -12.22
C ILE A 278 -11.07 4.15 -12.57
N GLY A 279 -11.30 3.26 -11.63
CA GLY A 279 -12.02 1.99 -11.87
C GLY A 279 -11.26 1.02 -12.78
N GLY A 280 -11.88 -0.08 -13.15
CA GLY A 280 -11.29 -1.10 -14.02
C GLY A 280 -9.97 -1.67 -13.52
N SER A 281 -9.26 -2.43 -14.34
CA SER A 281 -7.98 -3.05 -13.96
C SER A 281 -6.89 -2.00 -13.63
N LEU A 282 -6.88 -0.86 -14.32
CA LEU A 282 -5.94 0.23 -14.03
C LEU A 282 -6.11 0.75 -12.61
N GLY A 283 -7.35 1.00 -12.17
CA GLY A 283 -7.64 1.41 -10.79
C GLY A 283 -7.27 0.33 -9.77
N GLY A 284 -7.54 -0.94 -10.09
CA GLY A 284 -7.18 -2.09 -9.25
C GLY A 284 -5.67 -2.18 -9.01
N TYR A 285 -4.86 -2.09 -10.07
CA TYR A 285 -3.40 -2.12 -9.96
C TYR A 285 -2.84 -0.89 -9.22
N LEU A 286 -3.35 0.31 -9.48
CA LEU A 286 -2.92 1.52 -8.77
C LEU A 286 -3.17 1.39 -7.26
N ASN A 287 -4.32 0.86 -6.85
CA ASN A 287 -4.63 0.64 -5.44
C ASN A 287 -3.81 -0.50 -4.82
N SER A 288 -3.53 -1.59 -5.55
CA SER A 288 -2.65 -2.65 -5.04
C SER A 288 -1.22 -2.13 -4.79
N THR A 289 -0.66 -1.28 -5.67
CA THR A 289 0.66 -0.67 -5.42
C THR A 289 0.69 0.21 -4.17
N LYS A 290 -0.43 0.89 -3.86
CA LYS A 290 -0.57 1.71 -2.65
C LYS A 290 -0.51 0.84 -1.39
N GLU A 291 -1.27 -0.27 -1.36
CA GLU A 291 -1.28 -1.21 -0.24
C GLU A 291 0.06 -1.93 -0.05
N ILE A 292 0.72 -2.35 -1.13
CA ILE A 292 2.05 -2.96 -1.06
C ILE A 292 3.05 -1.98 -0.43
N ARG A 293 3.05 -0.70 -0.83
CA ARG A 293 3.92 0.32 -0.22
C ARG A 293 3.59 0.57 1.25
N ALA A 294 2.30 0.56 1.63
CA ALA A 294 1.89 0.65 3.03
C ALA A 294 2.44 -0.52 3.85
N THR A 295 2.32 -1.74 3.34
CA THR A 295 2.85 -2.97 3.94
C THR A 295 4.37 -2.92 4.10
N MET A 296 5.11 -2.46 3.06
CA MET A 296 6.57 -2.28 3.13
C MET A 296 6.98 -1.28 4.21
N ARG A 297 6.25 -0.15 4.35
CA ARG A 297 6.52 0.85 5.40
C ARG A 297 6.26 0.31 6.80
N GLU A 298 5.18 -0.44 6.99
CA GLU A 298 4.86 -1.06 8.28
C GLU A 298 5.91 -2.12 8.67
N LEU A 299 6.34 -2.95 7.72
CA LEU A 299 7.43 -3.91 7.95
C LEU A 299 8.74 -3.19 8.31
N GLY A 300 9.09 -2.15 7.55
CA GLY A 300 10.30 -1.36 7.81
C GLY A 300 10.27 -0.69 9.18
N LYS A 301 9.14 -0.11 9.58
CA LYS A 301 8.91 0.43 10.91
C LYS A 301 9.13 -0.62 12.00
N ALA A 302 8.52 -1.80 11.86
CA ALA A 302 8.65 -2.87 12.85
C ALA A 302 10.11 -3.32 13.01
N MET A 303 10.82 -3.48 11.89
CA MET A 303 12.23 -3.88 11.89
C MET A 303 13.15 -2.81 12.51
N VAL A 304 12.91 -1.52 12.24
CA VAL A 304 13.66 -0.41 12.86
C VAL A 304 13.41 -0.37 14.37
N SER A 305 12.16 -0.52 14.81
CA SER A 305 11.83 -0.53 16.24
C SER A 305 12.49 -1.70 16.97
N LEU A 306 12.53 -2.88 16.35
CA LEU A 306 13.20 -4.06 16.92
C LEU A 306 14.72 -3.85 16.96
N ALA A 307 15.31 -3.32 15.90
CA ALA A 307 16.75 -3.08 15.81
C ALA A 307 17.20 -2.05 16.85
N ASP A 308 16.48 -0.93 17.01
CA ASP A 308 16.77 0.07 18.01
C ASP A 308 16.70 -0.51 19.43
N ALA A 309 15.63 -1.25 19.75
CA ALA A 309 15.47 -1.88 21.06
C ALA A 309 16.61 -2.88 21.39
N LEU A 310 17.01 -3.70 20.40
CA LEU A 310 18.12 -4.65 20.55
C LEU A 310 19.45 -3.91 20.73
N ASN A 311 19.70 -2.86 19.93
CA ASN A 311 20.93 -2.07 20.00
C ASN A 311 21.07 -1.35 21.34
N VAL A 312 20.02 -0.64 21.77
CA VAL A 312 20.00 0.09 23.04
C VAL A 312 20.27 -0.84 24.21
N GLN A 313 19.61 -2.01 24.23
CA GLN A 313 19.81 -2.97 25.32
C GLN A 313 21.19 -3.63 25.25
N ASN A 314 21.72 -3.93 24.06
CA ASN A 314 23.07 -4.50 23.96
C ASN A 314 24.15 -3.49 24.40
N LYS A 315 24.02 -2.20 24.05
CA LYS A 315 24.92 -1.12 24.50
C LYS A 315 24.87 -0.90 26.00
N ALA A 316 23.79 -1.26 26.68
CA ALA A 316 23.68 -1.18 28.13
C ALA A 316 24.50 -2.26 28.87
N GLY A 317 24.97 -3.27 28.15
CA GLY A 317 25.71 -4.40 28.68
C GLY A 317 27.17 -4.43 28.26
N PHE A 318 27.87 -5.48 28.71
CA PHE A 318 29.27 -5.75 28.41
C PHE A 318 29.47 -7.15 27.88
N THR A 319 30.41 -7.28 26.94
CA THR A 319 30.78 -8.50 26.25
C THR A 319 31.62 -9.44 27.11
N LEU A 320 31.97 -10.62 26.59
CA LEU A 320 32.91 -11.54 27.27
C LEU A 320 34.34 -10.97 27.42
N GLU A 321 34.65 -9.95 26.63
CA GLU A 321 35.97 -9.27 26.69
C GLU A 321 35.95 -8.06 27.64
N ASP A 322 34.90 -7.90 28.47
CA ASP A 322 34.65 -6.75 29.36
C ASP A 322 34.62 -5.41 28.59
N ILE A 323 34.22 -5.42 27.36
CA ILE A 323 34.05 -4.24 26.50
C ILE A 323 32.55 -3.93 26.34
N ALA A 324 32.21 -2.65 26.29
CA ALA A 324 30.83 -2.23 26.08
C ALA A 324 30.23 -2.86 24.79
N GLY A 325 28.97 -3.29 24.88
CA GLY A 325 28.23 -3.80 23.72
C GLY A 325 28.06 -2.74 22.63
N GLY A 326 28.14 -3.17 21.37
CA GLY A 326 27.90 -2.34 20.20
C GLY A 326 26.48 -2.51 19.66
N ASP A 327 26.22 -1.90 18.50
CA ASP A 327 25.00 -2.15 17.75
C ASP A 327 24.98 -3.58 17.21
N LEU A 328 23.93 -4.35 17.50
CA LEU A 328 23.71 -5.68 16.93
C LEU A 328 23.23 -5.62 15.48
N LEU A 329 22.45 -4.57 15.15
CA LEU A 329 21.89 -4.33 13.84
C LEU A 329 22.18 -2.90 13.39
N THR A 330 22.57 -2.73 12.12
CA THR A 330 22.64 -1.40 11.50
C THR A 330 21.24 -0.90 11.21
N ILE A 331 20.87 0.28 11.71
CA ILE A 331 19.64 0.97 11.35
C ILE A 331 20.00 1.95 10.22
N PRO A 332 19.45 1.76 9.00
CA PRO A 332 19.87 2.58 7.86
C PRO A 332 19.29 3.98 7.95
N GLY A 333 20.15 4.99 7.84
CA GLY A 333 19.74 6.31 7.38
C GLY A 333 19.60 6.32 5.85
N GLY A 334 19.11 7.41 5.29
CA GLY A 334 18.93 7.50 3.86
C GLY A 334 18.78 8.94 3.37
N PHE A 335 18.53 9.06 2.06
CA PHE A 335 18.31 10.33 1.39
C PHE A 335 16.86 10.43 0.93
N GLY A 336 16.32 11.65 0.99
CA GLY A 336 15.06 11.99 0.36
C GLY A 336 15.27 12.55 -1.05
N ARG A 337 14.16 12.91 -1.68
CA ARG A 337 14.11 13.57 -2.99
C ARG A 337 13.81 15.05 -2.85
N SER A 338 14.32 15.84 -3.78
CA SER A 338 14.10 17.27 -3.87
C SER A 338 13.57 17.65 -5.25
N ASP A 339 12.74 18.68 -5.35
CA ASP A 339 12.34 19.29 -6.62
C ASP A 339 13.43 20.17 -7.22
N ASN A 340 14.43 20.56 -6.41
CA ASN A 340 15.62 21.28 -6.84
C ASN A 340 16.85 20.37 -6.73
N PRO A 341 17.56 20.07 -7.83
CA PRO A 341 18.71 19.15 -7.83
C PRO A 341 19.91 19.64 -7.01
N ASP A 342 20.02 20.96 -6.73
CA ASP A 342 21.10 21.54 -5.92
C ASP A 342 20.87 21.35 -4.42
N ASN A 343 19.70 20.87 -4.02
CA ASN A 343 19.29 20.70 -2.64
C ASN A 343 19.11 19.21 -2.32
N SER A 344 19.63 18.80 -1.19
CA SER A 344 19.49 17.42 -0.70
C SER A 344 19.02 17.38 0.73
N ILE A 345 18.28 16.33 1.04
CA ILE A 345 17.82 15.98 2.38
C ILE A 345 18.26 14.56 2.69
N ALA A 346 18.75 14.37 3.91
CA ALA A 346 19.02 13.05 4.48
C ALA A 346 18.16 12.85 5.73
N PHE A 347 17.93 11.60 6.09
CA PHE A 347 17.29 11.25 7.35
C PHE A 347 18.12 10.23 8.11
N SER A 348 18.00 10.25 9.43
CA SER A 348 18.50 9.24 10.35
C SER A 348 17.45 8.91 11.39
N PHE A 349 17.47 7.67 11.90
CA PHE A 349 16.64 7.31 13.03
C PHE A 349 17.34 7.72 14.34
N ASN A 350 16.56 8.23 15.28
CA ASN A 350 17.07 8.67 16.57
C ASN A 350 17.26 7.45 17.48
N GLU A 351 18.41 7.35 18.10
CA GLU A 351 18.72 6.28 19.05
C GLU A 351 17.77 6.31 20.26
N ASN A 352 17.33 5.16 20.72
CA ASN A 352 16.37 4.97 21.82
C ASN A 352 14.99 5.59 21.56
N GLN A 353 14.67 5.88 20.31
CA GLN A 353 13.37 6.39 19.86
C GLN A 353 12.70 5.48 18.81
N GLY A 354 13.18 4.25 18.62
CA GLY A 354 12.58 3.30 17.68
C GLY A 354 11.11 3.03 17.95
N SER A 355 10.69 3.09 19.21
CA SER A 355 9.26 2.97 19.58
C SER A 355 8.40 4.18 19.16
N ASN A 356 8.98 5.29 18.74
CA ASN A 356 8.27 6.46 18.22
C ASN A 356 8.12 6.41 16.69
N VAL A 357 8.88 5.55 16.02
CA VAL A 357 8.86 5.44 14.55
C VAL A 357 7.47 5.01 14.08
N GLN A 358 6.98 5.70 13.06
CA GLN A 358 5.69 5.45 12.41
C GLN A 358 5.89 5.31 10.90
N SER A 359 4.94 4.69 10.21
CA SER A 359 5.02 4.39 8.77
C SER A 359 4.67 5.58 7.86
N TYR A 360 4.79 6.80 8.35
CA TYR A 360 4.58 8.00 7.55
C TYR A 360 5.77 8.28 6.62
N SER A 361 5.46 8.89 5.47
CA SER A 361 6.42 9.67 4.70
C SER A 361 6.37 11.12 5.15
N PHE A 362 7.40 11.89 4.84
CA PHE A 362 7.45 13.30 5.23
C PHE A 362 7.72 14.18 4.02
N GLN A 363 6.93 15.24 3.89
CA GLN A 363 7.19 16.31 2.94
C GLN A 363 7.60 17.56 3.68
N VAL A 364 8.73 18.14 3.31
CA VAL A 364 9.20 19.42 3.84
C VAL A 364 9.14 20.43 2.71
N SER A 365 8.43 21.53 2.90
CA SER A 365 8.26 22.58 1.90
C SER A 365 8.74 23.92 2.47
N PHE A 366 9.59 24.59 1.72
CA PHE A 366 10.10 25.92 2.03
C PHE A 366 9.49 26.92 1.05
N ASN A 367 8.21 27.26 1.22
CA ASN A 367 7.49 28.15 0.32
C ASN A 367 7.07 29.45 1.04
N GLY A 368 7.10 30.58 0.33
CA GLY A 368 6.65 31.87 0.87
C GLY A 368 7.49 32.41 2.03
N GLY A 369 8.74 31.92 2.19
CA GLY A 369 9.61 32.31 3.29
C GLY A 369 9.35 31.55 4.60
N GLU A 370 8.49 30.53 4.57
CA GLU A 370 8.18 29.68 5.71
C GLU A 370 8.53 28.22 5.43
N MET A 371 8.78 27.46 6.49
CA MET A 371 9.00 26.02 6.43
C MET A 371 7.74 25.32 6.93
N HIS A 372 7.22 24.40 6.14
CA HIS A 372 6.15 23.50 6.53
C HIS A 372 6.60 22.06 6.45
N ILE A 373 6.32 21.28 7.49
CA ILE A 373 6.57 19.85 7.52
C ILE A 373 5.23 19.12 7.59
N TYR A 374 5.00 18.27 6.61
CA TYR A 374 3.79 17.45 6.52
C TYR A 374 4.16 15.98 6.71
N LYS A 375 3.43 15.28 7.58
CA LYS A 375 3.37 13.83 7.53
C LYS A 375 2.38 13.41 6.46
N VAL A 376 2.75 12.37 5.69
CA VAL A 376 1.96 11.84 4.56
C VAL A 376 1.63 10.39 4.88
N ASP A 377 0.35 10.06 4.94
CA ASP A 377 -0.13 8.71 5.21
C ASP A 377 -0.12 7.79 3.96
N ALA A 378 -0.68 6.60 4.09
CA ALA A 378 -0.79 5.63 3.00
C ALA A 378 -1.72 6.13 1.87
N ASP A 379 -2.68 7.01 2.19
CA ASP A 379 -3.64 7.60 1.26
C ASP A 379 -3.14 8.88 0.58
N ASP A 380 -1.84 9.19 0.73
CA ASP A 380 -1.24 10.46 0.28
C ASP A 380 -1.85 11.72 0.94
N ARG A 381 -2.58 11.57 2.06
CA ARG A 381 -3.13 12.69 2.80
C ARG A 381 -2.04 13.35 3.62
N ARG A 382 -1.98 14.68 3.52
CA ARG A 382 -0.98 15.50 4.20
C ARG A 382 -1.57 16.12 5.46
N THR A 383 -0.85 15.99 6.57
CA THR A 383 -1.18 16.67 7.83
C THR A 383 0.01 17.52 8.23
N ASP A 384 -0.19 18.82 8.40
CA ASP A 384 0.86 19.76 8.86
C ASP A 384 1.21 19.46 10.32
N ILE A 385 2.49 19.24 10.59
CA ILE A 385 3.07 18.97 11.92
C ILE A 385 4.10 20.02 12.33
N THR A 386 4.20 21.11 11.59
CA THR A 386 5.18 22.18 11.85
C THR A 386 5.05 22.74 13.27
N ASN A 387 3.82 22.89 13.77
CA ASN A 387 3.55 23.40 15.11
C ASN A 387 4.01 22.47 16.25
N GLU A 388 4.31 21.19 15.95
CA GLU A 388 4.83 20.25 16.95
C GLU A 388 6.30 20.49 17.27
N LEU A 389 7.02 21.27 16.46
CA LEU A 389 8.49 21.36 16.48
C LEU A 389 9.06 22.57 17.22
N GLY A 390 8.20 23.48 17.66
CA GLY A 390 8.63 24.72 18.29
C GLY A 390 9.35 25.67 17.32
N ASN A 391 10.12 26.62 17.86
CA ASN A 391 10.83 27.61 17.04
C ASN A 391 12.17 27.05 16.54
N ILE A 392 12.30 26.88 15.22
CA ILE A 392 13.51 26.40 14.56
C ILE A 392 14.25 27.59 13.95
N PRO A 393 15.52 27.82 14.31
CA PRO A 393 16.27 28.97 13.83
C PRO A 393 16.69 28.82 12.35
N ASP A 394 16.76 29.94 11.63
CA ASP A 394 17.06 29.95 10.19
C ASP A 394 18.48 29.47 9.85
N ASN A 395 19.40 29.49 10.79
CA ASN A 395 20.76 28.96 10.62
C ASN A 395 20.87 27.45 10.83
N ALA A 396 19.80 26.78 11.26
CA ALA A 396 19.79 25.33 11.42
C ALA A 396 19.85 24.62 10.05
N THR A 397 20.48 23.46 10.06
CA THR A 397 20.59 22.54 8.90
C THR A 397 19.92 21.20 9.18
N SER A 398 19.34 21.04 10.37
CA SER A 398 18.65 19.79 10.76
C SER A 398 17.46 20.10 11.67
N VAL A 399 16.50 19.18 11.66
CA VAL A 399 15.33 19.21 12.53
C VAL A 399 15.05 17.80 13.05
N SER A 400 14.89 17.65 14.37
CA SER A 400 14.46 16.39 14.98
C SER A 400 12.95 16.31 15.05
N LEU A 401 12.40 15.21 14.57
CA LEU A 401 11.00 14.83 14.66
C LEU A 401 10.85 13.75 15.75
N ASP A 402 11.04 14.14 17.02
CA ASP A 402 11.13 13.20 18.15
C ASP A 402 9.86 12.35 18.34
N ASN A 403 8.68 12.91 18.03
CA ASN A 403 7.42 12.18 18.04
C ASN A 403 7.36 11.06 16.98
N TYR A 404 8.28 11.09 16.02
CA TYR A 404 8.39 10.15 14.90
C TYR A 404 9.74 9.41 14.88
N GLY A 405 10.61 9.66 15.86
CA GLY A 405 11.89 8.98 16.05
C GLY A 405 12.91 9.18 14.91
N ILE A 406 12.85 10.31 14.21
CA ILE A 406 13.74 10.61 13.07
C ILE A 406 14.31 12.03 13.16
N THR A 407 15.49 12.22 12.57
CA THR A 407 16.09 13.53 12.32
C THR A 407 16.27 13.75 10.84
N LEU A 408 15.84 14.90 10.34
CA LEU A 408 16.02 15.34 8.97
C LEU A 408 17.20 16.33 8.91
N SER A 409 18.11 16.10 7.96
CA SER A 409 19.32 16.93 7.77
C SER A 409 19.38 17.41 6.32
N PHE A 410 19.73 18.68 6.13
CA PHE A 410 19.73 19.36 4.85
C PHE A 410 21.15 19.85 4.51
N ASN A 411 21.46 19.91 3.22
CA ASN A 411 22.77 20.40 2.77
C ASN A 411 22.94 21.93 2.89
N LYS A 412 21.84 22.66 3.11
CA LYS A 412 21.83 24.13 3.30
C LYS A 412 21.04 24.46 4.57
N ASN A 413 21.29 25.67 5.13
CA ASN A 413 20.50 26.18 6.25
C ASN A 413 19.07 26.56 5.82
N PHE A 414 18.16 26.61 6.78
CA PHE A 414 16.74 26.88 6.50
C PHE A 414 16.47 28.26 5.91
N GLY A 415 17.24 29.28 6.32
CA GLY A 415 17.13 30.63 5.74
C GLY A 415 17.40 30.65 4.25
N THR A 416 18.42 29.90 3.78
CA THR A 416 18.72 29.75 2.35
C THR A 416 17.62 28.98 1.63
N LEU A 417 17.15 27.83 2.19
CA LEU A 417 16.10 27.01 1.59
C LEU A 417 14.76 27.75 1.48
N LYS A 418 14.42 28.58 2.47
CA LYS A 418 13.24 29.47 2.43
C LYS A 418 13.28 30.44 1.27
N GLY A 419 14.48 30.97 0.95
CA GLY A 419 14.68 31.87 -0.20
C GLY A 419 14.57 31.14 -1.56
N GLU A 420 14.89 29.86 -1.62
CA GLU A 420 14.87 29.04 -2.84
C GLU A 420 13.50 28.39 -3.13
N GLY A 421 12.63 28.28 -2.16
CA GLY A 421 11.28 27.71 -2.33
C GLY A 421 11.27 26.21 -2.62
N THR A 422 12.19 25.44 -2.04
CA THR A 422 12.40 24.01 -2.34
C THR A 422 11.43 23.11 -1.57
N THR A 423 11.01 22.03 -2.21
CA THR A 423 10.23 20.94 -1.59
C THR A 423 11.02 19.65 -1.56
N PHE A 424 11.01 18.98 -0.41
CA PHE A 424 11.66 17.70 -0.18
C PHE A 424 10.62 16.63 0.19
N TYR A 425 10.95 15.38 -0.11
CA TYR A 425 10.14 14.22 0.26
C TYR A 425 11.02 13.08 0.78
N VAL A 426 10.65 12.51 1.91
CA VAL A 426 11.43 11.48 2.61
C VAL A 426 10.51 10.32 2.98
N GLN A 427 10.99 9.08 2.76
CA GLN A 427 10.29 7.84 3.08
C GLN A 427 11.15 6.95 3.97
N PRO A 428 11.25 7.23 5.28
CA PRO A 428 12.24 6.59 6.14
C PRO A 428 12.08 5.08 6.24
N THR A 429 10.85 4.59 6.30
CA THR A 429 10.55 3.18 6.60
C THR A 429 10.37 2.30 5.36
N LEU A 430 10.13 2.88 4.17
CA LEU A 430 9.79 2.12 2.96
C LEU A 430 10.85 1.07 2.60
N MET A 431 12.13 1.46 2.64
CA MET A 431 13.26 0.60 2.29
C MET A 431 14.05 0.11 3.50
N ALA A 432 13.64 0.48 4.72
CA ALA A 432 14.41 0.20 5.93
C ALA A 432 14.64 -1.32 6.13
N ALA A 433 13.61 -2.14 5.93
CA ALA A 433 13.74 -3.59 6.07
C ALA A 433 14.73 -4.23 5.08
N THR A 434 14.92 -3.64 3.89
CA THR A 434 15.93 -4.14 2.91
C THR A 434 17.36 -3.76 3.28
N GLN A 435 17.55 -2.70 4.07
CA GLN A 435 18.85 -2.10 4.34
C GLN A 435 19.41 -2.46 5.71
N ILE A 436 18.60 -3.00 6.62
CA ILE A 436 19.07 -3.51 7.92
C ILE A 436 20.10 -4.63 7.69
N LYS A 437 21.19 -4.59 8.46
CA LYS A 437 22.28 -5.59 8.41
C LYS A 437 22.68 -5.98 9.83
N SER A 438 23.16 -7.22 9.98
CA SER A 438 23.78 -7.66 11.22
C SER A 438 25.19 -7.04 11.34
N ASN A 439 25.48 -6.47 12.52
CA ASN A 439 26.80 -5.96 12.87
C ASN A 439 27.58 -6.95 13.74
N VAL A 440 26.96 -8.07 14.13
CA VAL A 440 27.58 -9.10 14.96
C VAL A 440 28.68 -9.81 14.16
N SER A 441 29.93 -9.41 14.33
CA SER A 441 31.07 -10.03 13.65
C SER A 441 31.52 -11.31 14.38
N LYS A 442 31.54 -11.28 15.70
CA LYS A 442 31.93 -12.38 16.57
C LYS A 442 30.78 -12.79 17.49
N PRO A 443 30.67 -14.06 17.91
CA PRO A 443 29.68 -14.48 18.92
C PRO A 443 29.79 -13.72 20.24
N GLU A 444 30.99 -13.23 20.57
CA GLU A 444 31.31 -12.48 21.77
C GLU A 444 30.73 -11.07 21.79
N ASP A 445 30.31 -10.51 20.64
CA ASP A 445 29.74 -9.15 20.52
C ASP A 445 28.37 -9.01 21.25
N PHE A 446 27.71 -10.11 21.59
CA PHE A 446 26.54 -10.06 22.46
C PHE A 446 26.95 -9.69 23.89
N ALA A 447 26.44 -8.60 24.40
CA ALA A 447 26.73 -8.07 25.72
C ALA A 447 25.72 -8.60 26.75
N PHE A 448 25.99 -9.77 27.35
CA PHE A 448 25.08 -10.38 28.31
C PHE A 448 25.31 -9.95 29.74
N ALA A 449 26.50 -9.46 30.08
CA ALA A 449 26.81 -8.94 31.40
C ALA A 449 26.27 -7.51 31.58
N SER A 450 25.82 -7.18 32.80
CA SER A 450 25.47 -5.80 33.16
C SER A 450 26.71 -4.94 33.44
N ALA A 451 26.59 -3.63 33.26
CA ALA A 451 27.63 -2.67 33.60
C ALA A 451 27.94 -2.63 35.11
N VAL A 452 26.94 -2.90 35.93
CA VAL A 452 27.01 -2.86 37.37
C VAL A 452 26.50 -4.14 38.02
N ARG A 453 27.01 -4.44 39.18
CA ARG A 453 26.52 -5.51 40.07
C ARG A 453 26.20 -4.93 41.44
N THR A 454 25.35 -5.62 42.19
CA THR A 454 25.02 -5.25 43.57
C THR A 454 25.81 -6.10 44.57
N ARG A 455 26.09 -5.51 45.72
CA ARG A 455 26.70 -6.22 46.82
C ARG A 455 26.04 -5.85 48.16
N THR A 456 25.73 -6.86 48.94
CA THR A 456 25.22 -6.71 50.31
C THR A 456 26.39 -6.72 51.26
N ALA A 457 26.50 -5.73 52.17
CA ALA A 457 27.56 -5.72 53.13
C ALA A 457 27.46 -6.89 54.12
N PRO A 458 28.55 -7.60 54.42
CA PRO A 458 28.50 -8.81 55.25
C PRO A 458 28.15 -8.54 56.72
N ASN A 459 28.22 -7.30 57.17
CA ASN A 459 27.95 -6.87 58.53
C ASN A 459 26.58 -6.18 58.72
N ASN A 460 25.66 -6.39 57.79
CA ASN A 460 24.28 -5.94 57.90
C ASN A 460 23.56 -6.68 59.05
N TYR A 461 22.72 -5.96 59.78
CA TYR A 461 21.91 -6.51 60.88
C TYR A 461 20.61 -7.18 60.36
N GLY A 462 20.13 -6.75 59.21
CA GLY A 462 19.00 -7.38 58.51
C GLY A 462 19.43 -8.57 57.67
N ASN A 463 18.45 -9.27 57.08
CA ASN A 463 18.68 -10.39 56.16
C ASN A 463 18.44 -9.99 54.71
N ALA A 464 18.26 -8.70 54.45
CA ALA A 464 17.98 -8.22 53.11
C ALA A 464 19.18 -8.39 52.17
N THR A 465 18.88 -8.71 50.91
CA THR A 465 19.85 -8.83 49.82
C THR A 465 19.52 -7.85 48.71
N ALA A 466 20.55 -7.24 48.13
CA ALA A 466 20.37 -6.37 46.95
C ALA A 466 20.49 -7.19 45.66
N SER A 467 19.63 -6.90 44.70
CA SER A 467 19.68 -7.41 43.34
C SER A 467 19.53 -6.25 42.34
N LEU A 468 20.13 -6.40 41.18
CA LEU A 468 19.94 -5.45 40.05
C LEU A 468 18.56 -5.64 39.47
N SER A 469 17.73 -4.62 39.48
CA SER A 469 16.39 -4.69 38.91
C SER A 469 16.32 -4.19 37.44
N ARG A 470 17.24 -3.29 37.09
CA ARG A 470 17.33 -2.72 35.74
C ARG A 470 18.77 -2.27 35.48
N CYS A 471 19.26 -2.52 34.27
CA CYS A 471 20.38 -1.83 33.64
C CYS A 471 20.02 -1.62 32.18
N SER A 472 19.68 -0.39 31.80
CA SER A 472 19.07 -0.10 30.51
C SER A 472 19.85 0.88 29.65
N ASN A 473 20.73 1.71 30.29
CA ASN A 473 21.45 2.74 29.57
C ASN A 473 22.82 3.03 30.24
N THR A 474 23.81 3.25 29.37
CA THR A 474 25.14 3.75 29.75
C THR A 474 25.45 5.02 28.94
N GLY A 475 26.38 5.84 29.39
CA GLY A 475 26.81 7.06 28.73
C GLY A 475 26.93 8.24 29.67
N ALA A 476 27.40 9.39 29.17
CA ALA A 476 27.73 10.58 29.99
C ALA A 476 26.53 11.14 30.78
N ASN A 477 25.32 10.93 30.34
CA ASN A 477 24.09 11.39 30.99
C ASN A 477 23.59 10.45 32.10
N TYR A 478 24.13 9.23 32.19
CA TYR A 478 23.72 8.19 33.14
C TYR A 478 24.73 7.99 34.25
N GLY A 479 24.56 6.99 35.11
CA GLY A 479 25.46 6.71 36.24
C GLY A 479 26.75 5.99 35.84
N VAL A 480 26.72 5.28 34.67
CA VAL A 480 27.90 4.58 34.13
C VAL A 480 28.14 5.05 32.70
N SER A 481 29.40 5.28 32.36
CA SER A 481 29.87 5.51 31.00
C SER A 481 30.93 4.48 30.59
N VAL A 482 31.32 4.51 29.36
CA VAL A 482 32.40 3.69 28.81
C VAL A 482 33.70 4.48 28.87
N GLY A 483 34.71 3.94 29.51
CA GLY A 483 36.04 4.51 29.56
C GLY A 483 36.76 4.42 28.21
N ALA A 484 37.93 5.09 28.11
CA ALA A 484 38.76 5.07 26.90
C ALA A 484 39.28 3.67 26.53
N ASP A 485 39.30 2.77 27.51
CA ASP A 485 39.66 1.34 27.34
C ASP A 485 38.49 0.43 26.98
N GLY A 486 37.31 1.02 26.78
CA GLY A 486 36.06 0.27 26.48
C GLY A 486 35.37 -0.30 27.71
N LYS A 487 35.90 -0.11 28.92
CA LYS A 487 35.38 -0.68 30.16
C LYS A 487 34.37 0.26 30.86
N PRO A 488 33.47 -0.28 31.73
CA PRO A 488 32.52 0.54 32.48
C PRO A 488 33.21 1.35 33.54
N VAL A 489 32.82 2.63 33.71
CA VAL A 489 33.29 3.52 34.75
C VAL A 489 32.11 4.31 35.33
N PHE A 490 32.10 4.53 36.64
CA PHE A 490 31.10 5.41 37.23
C PHE A 490 31.32 6.87 36.85
N ASN A 491 30.26 7.52 36.45
CA ASN A 491 30.24 8.97 36.27
C ASN A 491 30.23 9.69 37.64
N ALA A 492 30.75 10.90 37.68
CA ALA A 492 30.73 11.71 38.90
C ALA A 492 29.29 11.90 39.41
N GLY A 493 29.07 11.67 40.69
CA GLY A 493 27.78 11.76 41.34
C GLY A 493 26.82 10.60 40.99
N ALA A 494 27.32 9.47 40.49
CA ALA A 494 26.53 8.27 40.33
C ALA A 494 26.15 7.64 41.67
N PRO A 495 24.93 7.06 41.84
CA PRO A 495 24.55 6.27 43.01
C PRO A 495 25.42 5.02 43.14
N VAL A 496 26.14 4.92 44.22
CA VAL A 496 27.05 3.78 44.49
C VAL A 496 26.72 3.08 45.79
N ASN A 497 26.15 3.80 46.75
CA ASN A 497 25.83 3.24 48.06
C ASN A 497 24.39 3.53 48.45
N ILE A 498 23.76 2.58 49.11
CA ILE A 498 22.44 2.73 49.75
C ILE A 498 22.59 2.35 51.21
N VAL A 499 22.12 3.24 52.08
CA VAL A 499 22.18 3.08 53.53
C VAL A 499 20.78 3.22 54.11
N ILE A 500 20.38 2.34 54.99
CA ILE A 500 19.08 2.40 55.66
C ILE A 500 19.14 3.38 56.81
N ASP A 501 18.21 4.35 56.85
CA ASP A 501 18.10 5.30 57.97
C ASP A 501 17.27 4.74 59.14
N ALA A 502 17.17 5.53 60.24
CA ALA A 502 16.43 5.15 61.44
C ALA A 502 14.92 4.90 61.18
N ASP A 503 14.35 5.53 60.14
CA ASP A 503 12.94 5.39 59.75
C ASP A 503 12.71 4.23 58.75
N GLY A 504 13.79 3.52 58.39
CA GLY A 504 13.74 2.43 57.41
C GLY A 504 13.74 2.89 55.97
N ASN A 505 14.04 4.16 55.65
CA ASN A 505 14.13 4.64 54.30
C ASN A 505 15.49 4.30 53.67
N TYR A 506 15.54 4.28 52.35
CA TYR A 506 16.74 3.96 51.58
C TYR A 506 17.45 5.26 51.16
N VAL A 507 18.50 5.65 51.86
CA VAL A 507 19.31 6.84 51.56
C VAL A 507 20.33 6.50 50.49
N VAL A 508 20.21 7.15 49.34
CA VAL A 508 21.08 6.97 48.16
C VAL A 508 22.27 7.93 48.24
N LYS A 509 23.47 7.39 48.12
CA LYS A 509 24.74 8.16 48.19
C LYS A 509 25.63 7.86 46.97
N ASP A 510 26.45 8.85 46.61
CA ASP A 510 27.50 8.68 45.60
C ASP A 510 28.77 8.00 46.20
N GLY A 511 29.80 7.82 45.35
CA GLY A 511 31.07 7.22 45.74
C GLY A 511 31.88 8.04 46.75
N ALA A 512 31.64 9.36 46.86
CA ALA A 512 32.23 10.24 47.84
C ALA A 512 31.45 10.27 49.17
N GLY A 513 30.32 9.56 49.27
CA GLY A 513 29.45 9.52 50.44
C GLY A 513 28.44 10.67 50.54
N LYS A 514 28.36 11.52 49.49
CA LYS A 514 27.38 12.60 49.41
C LYS A 514 25.98 12.01 49.18
N THR A 515 24.99 12.52 49.91
CA THR A 515 23.60 12.12 49.77
C THR A 515 23.03 12.70 48.46
N LEU A 516 22.49 11.83 47.62
CA LEU A 516 21.86 12.19 46.36
C LEU A 516 20.33 12.25 46.47
N GLY A 517 19.74 11.35 47.23
CA GLY A 517 18.30 11.25 47.40
C GLY A 517 17.89 10.22 48.44
N ARG A 518 16.57 9.99 48.59
CA ARG A 518 16.00 9.02 49.52
C ARG A 518 14.74 8.39 48.93
N ALA A 519 14.67 7.08 48.93
CA ALA A 519 13.42 6.37 48.67
C ALA A 519 12.71 6.03 49.99
N PRO A 520 11.39 6.16 50.07
CA PRO A 520 10.65 5.92 51.31
C PRO A 520 10.60 4.41 51.62
N ALA A 521 10.52 4.07 52.92
CA ALA A 521 10.33 2.68 53.37
C ALA A 521 9.12 1.99 52.74
N SER A 522 8.09 2.76 52.36
CA SER A 522 6.89 2.28 51.68
C SER A 522 7.13 1.68 50.29
N CYS A 523 8.27 1.91 49.63
CA CYS A 523 8.65 1.26 48.38
C CYS A 523 9.04 -0.22 48.60
N ASN A 524 9.16 -0.66 49.86
CA ASN A 524 9.54 -2.03 50.23
C ASN A 524 10.82 -2.52 49.52
N GLY A 525 11.75 -1.60 49.27
CA GLY A 525 13.00 -1.87 48.57
C GLY A 525 12.89 -2.11 47.07
N THR A 526 11.71 -2.00 46.49
CA THR A 526 11.51 -2.21 45.04
C THR A 526 11.93 -0.97 44.27
N ASN A 527 12.81 -1.13 43.27
CA ASN A 527 13.27 -0.06 42.38
C ASN A 527 13.67 1.21 43.18
N VAL A 528 14.65 1.05 44.02
CA VAL A 528 15.03 2.05 45.05
C VAL A 528 15.40 3.40 44.43
N LEU A 529 16.13 3.41 43.30
CA LEU A 529 16.55 4.66 42.67
C LEU A 529 15.35 5.36 41.98
N ALA A 530 14.46 4.64 41.31
CA ALA A 530 13.29 5.22 40.69
C ALA A 530 12.26 5.77 41.69
N ASN A 531 12.21 5.21 42.91
CA ASN A 531 11.34 5.67 43.98
C ASN A 531 12.00 6.74 44.86
N ALA A 532 13.27 7.11 44.61
CA ALA A 532 13.97 8.12 45.38
C ALA A 532 13.62 9.52 44.90
N VAL A 533 13.56 10.45 45.89
CA VAL A 533 13.51 11.91 45.68
C VAL A 533 14.86 12.53 45.92
N THR A 534 15.14 13.66 45.27
CA THR A 534 16.44 14.34 45.35
C THR A 534 16.66 14.94 46.73
N TYR A 535 17.96 15.06 47.12
CA TYR A 535 18.40 15.77 48.32
C TYR A 535 18.91 17.15 47.93
N ASP A 536 18.41 18.18 48.63
CA ASP A 536 18.86 19.55 48.49
C ASP A 536 19.95 19.85 49.56
N ASP A 537 21.20 19.88 49.10
CA ASP A 537 22.34 20.15 49.97
C ASP A 537 22.32 21.55 50.63
N ALA A 538 21.73 22.53 49.92
CA ALA A 538 21.69 23.91 50.45
C ALA A 538 20.73 24.04 51.62
N ASN A 539 19.60 23.34 51.55
CA ASN A 539 18.59 23.36 52.61
C ASN A 539 18.66 22.13 53.53
N GLN A 540 19.54 21.18 53.25
CA GLN A 540 19.71 19.91 53.99
C GLN A 540 18.37 19.13 54.13
N THR A 541 17.56 19.14 53.10
CA THR A 541 16.24 18.51 53.07
C THR A 541 16.03 17.65 51.79
N PHE A 542 15.16 16.66 51.93
CA PHE A 542 14.69 15.91 50.75
C PHE A 542 13.56 16.66 50.05
N THR A 543 13.63 16.76 48.75
CA THR A 543 12.66 17.45 47.91
C THR A 543 11.50 16.52 47.57
N THR A 544 10.55 16.99 46.73
CA THR A 544 9.53 16.17 46.09
C THR A 544 9.91 15.80 44.65
N THR A 545 11.05 16.29 44.16
CA THR A 545 11.53 16.04 42.81
C THR A 545 12.10 14.63 42.71
N PRO A 546 11.66 13.78 41.79
CA PRO A 546 12.23 12.46 41.59
C PRO A 546 13.73 12.52 41.29
N LEU A 547 14.48 11.54 41.80
CA LEU A 547 15.87 11.36 41.43
C LEU A 547 15.99 11.13 39.93
N LYS A 548 17.04 11.70 39.31
CA LYS A 548 17.24 11.49 37.86
C LYS A 548 17.45 10.00 37.54
N ASP A 549 17.10 9.58 36.32
CA ASP A 549 17.42 8.23 35.85
C ASP A 549 18.94 8.10 35.63
N TYR A 550 19.56 7.17 36.33
CA TYR A 550 20.98 6.85 36.19
C TYR A 550 21.25 5.67 35.24
N GLY A 551 20.22 5.14 34.57
CA GLY A 551 20.34 4.03 33.62
C GLY A 551 20.39 2.65 34.28
N TYR A 552 20.39 2.58 35.61
CA TYR A 552 20.27 1.34 36.39
C TYR A 552 19.41 1.56 37.61
N ASP A 553 18.87 0.47 38.17
CA ASP A 553 18.11 0.48 39.42
C ASP A 553 18.32 -0.84 40.16
N ILE A 554 18.04 -0.82 41.46
CA ILE A 554 18.22 -1.97 42.34
C ILE A 554 16.96 -2.26 43.15
N THR A 555 16.78 -3.54 43.48
CA THR A 555 15.77 -4.00 44.42
C THR A 555 16.44 -4.65 45.62
N ILE A 556 16.01 -4.25 46.81
CA ILE A 556 16.49 -4.79 48.08
C ILE A 556 15.34 -5.61 48.67
N SER A 557 15.54 -6.92 48.74
CA SER A 557 14.52 -7.87 49.20
C SER A 557 14.91 -8.49 50.53
N GLY A 558 13.97 -8.56 51.47
CA GLY A 558 14.18 -9.06 52.83
C GLY A 558 13.95 -7.98 53.87
N THR A 559 14.30 -8.29 55.12
CA THR A 559 14.17 -7.35 56.23
C THR A 559 15.42 -6.49 56.36
N VAL A 560 15.26 -5.17 56.20
CA VAL A 560 16.32 -4.19 56.42
C VAL A 560 16.30 -3.70 57.84
N LYS A 561 17.47 -3.27 58.37
CA LYS A 561 17.62 -2.60 59.64
C LYS A 561 18.45 -1.31 59.49
N GLU A 562 18.32 -0.41 60.44
CA GLU A 562 19.09 0.81 60.45
C GLU A 562 20.60 0.53 60.29
N ASN A 563 21.27 1.36 59.50
CA ASN A 563 22.67 1.25 59.10
C ASN A 563 23.04 0.05 58.21
N ASP A 564 22.09 -0.75 57.75
CA ASP A 564 22.36 -1.73 56.72
C ASP A 564 22.84 -1.04 55.45
N LYS A 565 23.84 -1.63 54.78
CA LYS A 565 24.51 -1.06 53.61
C LYS A 565 24.45 -1.99 52.44
N PHE A 566 24.13 -1.41 51.25
CA PHE A 566 24.16 -2.09 49.97
C PHE A 566 24.99 -1.24 49.02
N SER A 567 25.90 -1.84 48.29
CA SER A 567 26.71 -1.14 47.29
C SER A 567 26.38 -1.57 45.87
N ILE A 568 26.58 -0.64 44.95
CA ILE A 568 26.58 -0.86 43.51
C ILE A 568 28.03 -0.74 43.07
N GLU A 569 28.54 -1.78 42.42
CA GLU A 569 29.93 -1.86 41.99
C GLU A 569 29.99 -2.03 40.48
N ILE A 570 31.09 -1.59 39.85
CA ILE A 570 31.37 -1.94 38.45
C ILE A 570 31.48 -3.48 38.35
N ASN A 571 30.89 -4.05 37.32
CA ASN A 571 30.88 -5.50 37.10
C ASN A 571 32.12 -5.92 36.31
N ASP A 572 33.33 -5.72 36.87
CA ASP A 572 34.58 -6.14 36.25
C ASP A 572 34.74 -7.65 36.31
N GLY A 573 35.09 -8.29 35.18
CA GLY A 573 35.21 -9.77 35.05
C GLY A 573 33.90 -10.53 35.18
N GLY A 574 32.76 -9.91 34.90
CA GLY A 574 31.42 -10.48 35.01
C GLY A 574 31.04 -11.45 33.87
N GLN A 575 31.97 -12.27 33.36
CA GLN A 575 31.75 -13.14 32.17
C GLN A 575 30.61 -14.15 32.35
N ALA A 576 30.30 -14.57 33.57
CA ALA A 576 29.19 -15.46 33.90
C ALA A 576 27.89 -14.70 34.21
N ASP A 577 27.91 -13.36 34.24
CA ASP A 577 26.72 -12.55 34.45
C ASP A 577 25.85 -12.57 33.19
N ASN A 578 24.57 -12.78 33.39
CA ASN A 578 23.55 -12.83 32.31
C ASN A 578 22.44 -11.79 32.49
N SER A 579 22.63 -10.83 33.36
CA SER A 579 21.60 -9.86 33.75
C SER A 579 21.14 -9.00 32.54
N ASN A 580 22.08 -8.51 31.74
CA ASN A 580 21.75 -7.77 30.51
C ASN A 580 21.19 -8.68 29.40
N GLY A 581 21.69 -9.92 29.32
CA GLY A 581 21.14 -10.95 28.42
C GLY A 581 19.68 -11.27 28.74
N THR A 582 19.32 -11.33 30.02
CA THR A 582 17.93 -11.51 30.46
C THR A 582 17.07 -10.31 30.04
N ALA A 583 17.59 -9.08 30.15
CA ALA A 583 16.89 -7.88 29.69
C ALA A 583 16.71 -7.88 28.15
N LEU A 584 17.69 -8.38 27.37
CA LEU A 584 17.57 -8.59 25.93
C LEU A 584 16.43 -9.56 25.58
N ILE A 585 16.34 -10.69 26.29
CA ILE A 585 15.26 -11.66 26.05
C ILE A 585 13.88 -11.07 26.40
N GLN A 586 13.78 -10.24 27.43
CA GLN A 586 12.54 -9.57 27.83
C GLN A 586 11.97 -8.62 26.76
N LEU A 587 12.78 -8.16 25.79
CA LEU A 587 12.32 -7.37 24.67
C LEU A 587 11.27 -8.12 23.83
N ARG A 588 11.26 -9.45 23.83
CA ARG A 588 10.23 -10.26 23.20
C ARG A 588 8.80 -9.90 23.62
N SER A 589 8.62 -9.59 24.90
CA SER A 589 7.31 -9.22 25.51
C SER A 589 7.17 -7.73 25.79
N LYS A 590 8.19 -6.94 25.52
CA LYS A 590 8.17 -5.49 25.72
C LYS A 590 7.47 -4.81 24.57
N ASN A 591 6.68 -3.78 24.89
CA ASN A 591 6.06 -2.92 23.89
C ASN A 591 7.12 -2.03 23.26
N ILE A 592 7.49 -2.27 22.01
CA ILE A 592 8.55 -1.58 21.27
C ILE A 592 8.10 -1.02 19.92
N THR A 593 6.94 -1.41 19.44
CA THR A 593 6.44 -1.00 18.10
C THR A 593 5.18 -0.16 18.27
N ARG A 594 5.18 1.05 17.73
CA ARG A 594 4.03 1.96 17.78
C ARG A 594 3.04 1.65 16.65
N THR A 595 1.76 1.63 16.99
CA THR A 595 0.71 1.59 15.97
C THR A 595 0.63 2.94 15.28
N THR A 596 0.75 2.97 13.96
CA THR A 596 0.74 4.22 13.17
C THR A 596 -0.56 4.99 13.36
N GLY A 597 -0.45 6.30 13.58
CA GLY A 597 -1.60 7.17 13.87
C GLY A 597 -2.16 7.07 15.29
N SER A 598 -1.52 6.29 16.19
CA SER A 598 -1.95 6.09 17.56
C SER A 598 -0.81 6.30 18.56
N SER A 599 -1.12 6.56 19.82
CA SER A 599 -0.15 6.53 20.92
C SER A 599 0.10 5.11 21.46
N LYS A 600 -0.63 4.12 21.00
CA LYS A 600 -0.53 2.73 21.45
C LYS A 600 0.78 2.10 20.97
N VAL A 601 1.55 1.53 21.91
CA VAL A 601 2.74 0.75 21.63
C VAL A 601 2.45 -0.72 21.95
N THR A 602 2.86 -1.62 21.08
CA THR A 602 2.61 -3.07 21.14
C THR A 602 3.92 -3.85 21.10
N THR A 603 3.87 -5.14 21.36
CA THR A 603 5.01 -6.02 21.12
C THR A 603 5.31 -6.10 19.62
N PHE A 604 6.51 -6.53 19.24
CA PHE A 604 6.83 -6.78 17.83
C PHE A 604 5.85 -7.79 17.21
N ASN A 605 5.60 -8.91 17.91
CA ASN A 605 4.74 -9.97 17.40
C ASN A 605 3.29 -9.49 17.20
N ASP A 606 2.74 -8.71 18.13
CA ASP A 606 1.40 -8.14 17.98
C ASP A 606 1.35 -7.14 16.82
N GLY A 607 2.37 -6.29 16.69
CA GLY A 607 2.47 -5.34 15.57
C GLY A 607 2.54 -6.04 14.21
N TYR A 608 3.36 -7.10 14.11
CA TYR A 608 3.46 -7.90 12.89
C TYR A 608 2.19 -8.72 12.60
N ALA A 609 1.55 -9.27 13.63
CA ALA A 609 0.27 -9.97 13.48
C ALA A 609 -0.84 -9.02 13.00
N ASN A 610 -0.88 -7.77 13.49
CA ASN A 610 -1.82 -6.76 12.99
C ASN A 610 -1.57 -6.45 11.51
N LEU A 611 -0.31 -6.30 11.09
CA LEU A 611 0.04 -6.10 9.68
C LEU A 611 -0.48 -7.25 8.79
N LEU A 612 -0.27 -8.50 9.20
CA LEU A 612 -0.78 -9.67 8.47
C LEU A 612 -2.30 -9.72 8.46
N ALA A 613 -2.95 -9.35 9.56
CA ALA A 613 -4.40 -9.33 9.66
C ALA A 613 -5.03 -8.26 8.74
N GLU A 614 -4.44 -7.06 8.67
CA GLU A 614 -4.89 -5.98 7.77
C GLU A 614 -4.73 -6.40 6.31
N LEU A 615 -3.56 -6.96 5.93
CA LEU A 615 -3.30 -7.46 4.59
C LEU A 615 -4.29 -8.58 4.21
N GLY A 616 -4.45 -9.60 5.07
CA GLY A 616 -5.37 -10.71 4.85
C GLY A 616 -6.84 -10.27 4.78
N ALA A 617 -7.25 -9.29 5.58
CA ALA A 617 -8.59 -8.72 5.52
C ALA A 617 -8.86 -8.00 4.20
N SER A 618 -7.88 -7.21 3.71
CA SER A 618 -7.96 -6.52 2.41
C SER A 618 -8.12 -7.52 1.26
N ILE A 619 -7.34 -8.60 1.25
CA ILE A 619 -7.40 -9.65 0.20
C ILE A 619 -8.69 -10.45 0.29
N THR A 620 -9.13 -10.83 1.50
CA THR A 620 -10.39 -11.54 1.70
C THR A 620 -11.58 -10.71 1.22
N THR A 621 -11.58 -9.42 1.55
CA THR A 621 -12.60 -8.48 1.08
C THR A 621 -12.58 -8.33 -0.44
N ALA A 622 -11.39 -8.22 -1.03
CA ALA A 622 -11.23 -8.15 -2.49
C ALA A 622 -11.73 -9.42 -3.18
N SER A 623 -11.43 -10.61 -2.64
CA SER A 623 -11.91 -11.89 -3.17
C SER A 623 -13.44 -12.00 -3.11
N ALA A 624 -14.06 -11.63 -1.99
CA ALA A 624 -15.52 -11.63 -1.87
C ALA A 624 -16.19 -10.64 -2.84
N ASN A 625 -15.57 -9.47 -3.02
CA ASN A 625 -16.07 -8.47 -3.97
C ASN A 625 -15.87 -8.92 -5.43
N GLU A 626 -14.76 -9.61 -5.75
CA GLU A 626 -14.52 -10.20 -7.08
C GLU A 626 -15.57 -11.27 -7.41
N GLU A 627 -15.88 -12.18 -6.47
CA GLU A 627 -16.91 -13.19 -6.62
C GLU A 627 -18.30 -12.55 -6.84
N ALA A 628 -18.65 -11.56 -6.04
CA ALA A 628 -19.91 -10.83 -6.16
C ALA A 628 -20.00 -10.07 -7.51
N ALA A 629 -18.93 -9.40 -7.93
CA ALA A 629 -18.86 -8.69 -9.20
C ALA A 629 -18.93 -9.67 -10.40
N THR A 630 -18.30 -10.84 -10.28
CA THR A 630 -18.36 -11.88 -11.29
C THR A 630 -19.78 -12.43 -11.45
N ALA A 631 -20.46 -12.77 -10.35
CA ALA A 631 -21.84 -13.23 -10.36
C ALA A 631 -22.79 -12.18 -10.93
N LYS A 632 -22.58 -10.90 -10.59
CA LYS A 632 -23.36 -9.79 -11.11
C LYS A 632 -23.15 -9.61 -12.62
N LEU A 633 -21.91 -9.66 -13.10
CA LEU A 633 -21.59 -9.57 -14.53
C LEU A 633 -22.21 -10.75 -15.31
N GLU A 634 -22.15 -11.97 -14.77
CA GLU A 634 -22.80 -13.13 -15.39
C GLU A 634 -24.30 -12.95 -15.50
N GLN A 635 -24.95 -12.43 -14.44
CA GLN A 635 -26.40 -12.15 -14.46
C GLN A 635 -26.73 -11.09 -15.50
N THR A 636 -25.99 -9.98 -15.54
CA THR A 636 -26.20 -8.88 -16.48
C THR A 636 -25.94 -9.35 -17.92
N THR A 637 -24.89 -10.16 -18.14
CA THR A 637 -24.58 -10.76 -19.45
C THR A 637 -25.70 -11.68 -19.92
N LYS A 638 -26.24 -12.54 -19.05
CA LYS A 638 -27.39 -13.39 -19.38
C LYS A 638 -28.62 -12.57 -19.71
N LEU A 639 -28.88 -11.49 -18.97
CA LEU A 639 -29.99 -10.58 -19.24
C LEU A 639 -29.80 -9.87 -20.60
N TYR A 640 -28.61 -9.39 -20.88
CA TYR A 640 -28.27 -8.80 -22.19
C TYR A 640 -28.43 -9.80 -23.35
N GLN A 641 -27.93 -11.03 -23.18
CA GLN A 641 -28.02 -12.07 -24.18
C GLN A 641 -29.46 -12.59 -24.42
N SER A 642 -30.35 -12.45 -23.40
CA SER A 642 -31.76 -12.84 -23.60
C SER A 642 -32.45 -11.99 -24.65
N ASP A 643 -32.05 -10.74 -24.82
CA ASP A 643 -32.60 -9.84 -25.84
C ASP A 643 -31.69 -9.75 -27.07
N ALA A 644 -30.41 -9.53 -26.86
CA ALA A 644 -29.43 -9.28 -27.93
C ALA A 644 -28.85 -10.58 -28.55
N GLY A 645 -28.98 -11.71 -27.89
CA GLY A 645 -28.43 -12.98 -28.32
C GLY A 645 -29.20 -13.59 -29.47
N VAL A 646 -28.51 -14.38 -30.32
CA VAL A 646 -29.11 -15.13 -31.43
C VAL A 646 -29.55 -16.50 -30.92
N ASN A 647 -30.85 -16.82 -31.09
CA ASN A 647 -31.40 -18.16 -30.88
C ASN A 647 -31.43 -18.92 -32.17
N LEU A 648 -30.60 -19.96 -32.31
CA LEU A 648 -30.49 -20.75 -33.56
C LEU A 648 -31.81 -21.43 -33.98
N ASP A 649 -32.63 -21.88 -33.04
CA ASP A 649 -33.89 -22.56 -33.31
C ASP A 649 -34.94 -21.58 -33.88
N GLU A 650 -34.99 -20.36 -33.32
CA GLU A 650 -35.84 -19.29 -33.84
C GLU A 650 -35.38 -18.84 -35.23
N GLU A 651 -34.09 -18.61 -35.41
CA GLU A 651 -33.55 -18.16 -36.69
C GLU A 651 -33.66 -19.25 -37.77
N ALA A 652 -33.49 -20.54 -37.44
CA ALA A 652 -33.72 -21.63 -38.38
C ALA A 652 -35.21 -21.70 -38.81
N THR A 653 -36.13 -21.49 -37.88
CA THR A 653 -37.58 -21.43 -38.19
C THR A 653 -37.89 -20.23 -39.08
N ASN A 654 -37.33 -19.06 -38.76
CA ASN A 654 -37.46 -17.84 -39.56
C ASN A 654 -36.90 -18.03 -40.99
N LEU A 655 -35.73 -18.68 -41.09
CA LEU A 655 -35.11 -18.98 -42.39
C LEU A 655 -36.05 -19.78 -43.30
N LEU A 656 -36.63 -20.84 -42.76
CA LEU A 656 -37.60 -21.68 -43.54
C LEU A 656 -38.84 -20.89 -43.93
N MET A 657 -39.40 -20.12 -43.01
CA MET A 657 -40.57 -19.27 -43.24
C MET A 657 -40.30 -18.23 -44.33
N TYR A 658 -39.14 -17.55 -44.28
CA TYR A 658 -38.78 -16.55 -45.28
C TYR A 658 -38.41 -17.14 -46.62
N GLN A 659 -37.83 -18.35 -46.68
CA GLN A 659 -37.63 -19.08 -47.92
C GLN A 659 -38.97 -19.44 -48.61
N GLN A 660 -39.95 -19.90 -47.84
CA GLN A 660 -41.29 -20.18 -48.36
C GLN A 660 -41.99 -18.91 -48.87
N SER A 661 -41.85 -17.79 -48.10
CA SER A 661 -42.38 -16.49 -48.52
C SER A 661 -41.75 -15.99 -49.82
N TYR A 662 -40.42 -16.13 -49.95
CA TYR A 662 -39.66 -15.80 -51.15
C TYR A 662 -40.19 -16.60 -52.35
N GLN A 663 -40.35 -17.92 -52.20
CA GLN A 663 -40.86 -18.81 -53.23
C GLN A 663 -42.33 -18.47 -53.65
N ALA A 664 -43.18 -18.14 -52.64
CA ALA A 664 -44.55 -17.72 -52.91
C ALA A 664 -44.63 -16.43 -53.74
N CYS A 665 -43.78 -15.39 -53.32
CA CYS A 665 -43.71 -14.14 -54.07
C CYS A 665 -43.16 -14.30 -55.49
N ALA A 666 -42.17 -15.19 -55.67
CA ALA A 666 -41.66 -15.54 -57.00
C ALA A 666 -42.75 -16.19 -57.89
N LYS A 667 -43.61 -17.06 -57.32
CA LYS A 667 -44.77 -17.67 -58.04
C LYS A 667 -45.85 -16.64 -58.39
N ILE A 668 -46.05 -15.60 -57.58
CA ILE A 668 -46.93 -14.47 -57.92
C ILE A 668 -46.44 -13.74 -59.20
N ILE A 669 -45.14 -13.52 -59.31
CA ILE A 669 -44.51 -12.88 -60.49
C ILE A 669 -44.70 -13.75 -61.68
N GLU A 670 -44.45 -15.07 -61.61
CA GLU A 670 -44.64 -16.04 -62.71
C GLU A 670 -46.11 -16.08 -63.18
N ALA A 671 -47.05 -16.15 -62.21
CA ALA A 671 -48.46 -16.12 -62.52
C ALA A 671 -48.92 -14.82 -63.22
N SER A 672 -48.38 -13.68 -62.69
CA SER A 672 -48.67 -12.36 -63.27
C SER A 672 -48.13 -12.22 -64.73
N GLN A 673 -46.90 -12.74 -64.96
CA GLN A 673 -46.32 -12.78 -66.30
C GLN A 673 -47.18 -13.66 -67.29
N THR A 674 -47.69 -14.80 -66.80
CA THR A 674 -48.57 -15.67 -67.57
C THR A 674 -49.86 -14.96 -67.91
N ILE A 675 -50.49 -14.27 -66.95
CA ILE A 675 -51.70 -13.48 -67.22
C ILE A 675 -51.41 -12.34 -68.18
N PHE A 676 -50.30 -11.66 -68.06
CA PHE A 676 -49.91 -10.58 -68.98
C PHE A 676 -49.68 -11.08 -70.41
N ASN A 677 -48.96 -12.20 -70.58
CA ASN A 677 -48.72 -12.84 -71.87
C ASN A 677 -50.02 -13.33 -72.50
N SER A 678 -50.93 -13.89 -71.72
CA SER A 678 -52.26 -14.31 -72.20
C SER A 678 -53.11 -13.13 -72.66
N LEU A 679 -53.02 -11.98 -71.96
CA LEU A 679 -53.68 -10.75 -72.38
C LEU A 679 -53.11 -10.22 -73.71
N ILE A 680 -51.80 -10.20 -73.89
CA ILE A 680 -51.13 -9.72 -75.11
C ILE A 680 -51.47 -10.64 -76.28
N SER A 681 -51.50 -11.96 -76.05
CA SER A 681 -51.84 -12.92 -77.08
C SER A 681 -53.33 -12.93 -77.48
N SER A 682 -54.19 -12.28 -76.69
CA SER A 682 -55.64 -12.15 -77.01
C SER A 682 -55.98 -10.82 -77.72
N PHE A 683 -54.98 -9.93 -77.85
CA PHE A 683 -55.05 -8.74 -78.71
C PHE A 683 -54.22 -8.92 -79.98
#